data_5f80cc0e10ccc2cedb9cc2a4113887a7
#
_entry.id   5f80cc0e10ccc2cedb9cc2a4113887a7
#
_cell.length_a   1.000
_cell.length_b   1.000
_cell.length_c   1.000
_cell.angle_alpha   90.00
_cell.angle_beta   90.00
_cell.angle_gamma   90.00
#
_symmetry.space_group_name_H-M   'P 1'
#
loop_
_entity.id
_entity.type
_entity.pdbx_description
1 polymer ?
#
loop_
_entity_poly.entity_id
_entity_poly.type
_entity_poly.pdbx_seq_one_letter_code
_entity_poly.pdbx_strand_id
1 'polypeptide(L)'
;MKDLTKCVLITATLFVLYSCMDKNGLNGAPEPTPEPEKPSVEDYFDFNTMQTIKVNIDYGFNDYLVLFELFDENPTEEPEDGSIIKKENIKGLFKASTDKSGRFSGNVTIPARTEKIWLYSDYLGTVSPIELTIKDKSISFNQNDYIASHRDRTRAVTPVNEFKYPDEYKILGDWSESGKPTYLLPKANTPDYILYNIKETYSTIKNKYISIVHPEFLENNFSSDIILSKATKIKLVFVNSGAGYKNVVGYYTYPKNETPEENKITKIIAFPNITRTDQASIFSRDQVELKYWDGTQFQDEFPAGVAIGFFLQPNGFSNNNGTIENPVKGNAWNATKYSSPNLNYQGEKRTIALLDAISTQMVTIGFEDGKDNNFSDATFYLDIEQKDAVEKNTIPDLPDENAPTPDDNVQTTFGTLTYEDKWPEEGDYDMNDVMIDYESTIYKTLETNKITKIIDKFTPRHNGGIYNNGFGYQLTNITYTDVKSITIEGPERSTFIGNDNMESGQTYPTVLLFDNIKNVIGKTYTVTIEIANADYNKLIPPYNPFIICSTDQGRGKEVHLVNYPPTDKADNNLWSTGEDASQPEHNLFYVSNDNMPFAIHLPDVKDFPVPAEKVRITTAYPGFAEWVRSSGAQNKDWYL
;
A
#
# COMPACT_ATOMS: atom_id res chain seq x y z
N MET A 1 1.25 15.44 58.47
CA MET A 1 1.52 14.20 59.22
C MET A 1 2.17 13.19 58.28
N LYS A 2 3.45 12.89 58.62
CA LYS A 2 4.33 11.76 58.22
C LYS A 2 4.63 11.61 56.73
N ASP A 3 5.68 12.21 56.25
CA ASP A 3 7.08 11.74 56.03
C ASP A 3 7.26 10.22 55.84
N LEU A 4 7.78 9.85 54.68
CA LEU A 4 8.72 8.72 54.56
C LEU A 4 9.71 8.96 53.43
N THR A 5 10.87 9.45 53.82
CA THR A 5 12.13 9.49 53.11
C THR A 5 12.63 8.07 52.81
N LYS A 6 13.01 7.74 51.60
CA LYS A 6 13.80 6.54 51.28
C LYS A 6 15.25 6.93 51.02
N CYS A 7 16.10 6.50 51.93
CA CYS A 7 17.55 6.56 51.83
C CYS A 7 18.06 5.65 50.69
N VAL A 8 18.95 6.22 49.89
CA VAL A 8 19.84 5.49 48.99
C VAL A 8 21.07 5.07 49.78
N LEU A 9 21.33 3.79 49.90
CA LEU A 9 22.54 3.24 50.53
C LEU A 9 23.60 3.08 49.45
N ILE A 10 24.63 3.93 49.52
CA ILE A 10 25.88 3.77 48.74
C ILE A 10 26.81 2.91 49.59
N THR A 11 27.09 1.69 49.19
CA THR A 11 28.12 0.83 49.80
C THR A 11 29.46 1.12 49.13
N ALA A 12 30.28 1.88 49.80
CA ALA A 12 31.69 2.02 49.44
C ALA A 12 32.48 0.81 49.99
N THR A 13 33.02 0.01 49.12
CA THR A 13 33.92 -1.11 49.51
C THR A 13 35.32 -0.56 49.64
N LEU A 14 35.82 -0.52 50.85
CA LEU A 14 37.19 -0.17 51.19
C LEU A 14 38.11 -1.39 50.92
N PHE A 15 39.04 -1.28 50.01
CA PHE A 15 40.14 -2.25 49.89
C PHE A 15 41.18 -1.99 50.99
N VAL A 16 41.30 -2.91 51.90
CA VAL A 16 42.40 -2.95 52.90
C VAL A 16 43.52 -3.80 52.30
N LEU A 17 44.60 -3.12 51.97
CA LEU A 17 45.87 -3.78 51.62
C LEU A 17 46.48 -4.38 52.91
N TYR A 18 46.50 -5.72 53.01
CA TYR A 18 47.34 -6.41 53.97
C TYR A 18 48.61 -6.85 53.28
N SER A 19 49.71 -6.19 53.58
CA SER A 19 51.07 -6.62 53.25
C SER A 19 51.54 -7.63 54.31
N CYS A 20 51.66 -8.89 53.93
CA CYS A 20 52.50 -9.84 54.68
C CYS A 20 53.69 -10.22 53.83
N MET A 21 54.84 -9.73 54.20
CA MET A 21 56.13 -10.31 53.76
C MET A 21 56.28 -11.70 54.33
N ASP A 22 56.42 -12.71 53.49
CA ASP A 22 57.09 -13.95 53.87
C ASP A 22 58.14 -14.33 52.82
N LYS A 23 59.32 -14.62 53.37
CA LYS A 23 60.50 -14.99 52.58
C LYS A 23 60.42 -16.47 52.34
N ASN A 24 60.33 -16.91 51.09
CA ASN A 24 61.17 -17.97 50.51
C ASN A 24 60.86 -18.17 49.05
N GLY A 25 61.91 -18.16 48.24
CA GLY A 25 61.81 -18.17 46.81
C GLY A 25 61.33 -19.49 46.24
N LEU A 26 60.84 -19.39 45.03
CA LEU A 26 61.16 -20.18 43.83
C LEU A 26 59.97 -20.10 42.83
N ASN A 27 60.23 -19.51 41.69
CA ASN A 27 59.61 -19.77 40.41
C ASN A 27 58.13 -20.20 40.40
N GLY A 28 57.19 -19.24 40.48
CA GLY A 28 55.85 -19.37 39.91
C GLY A 28 55.79 -18.49 38.66
N ALA A 29 55.48 -19.09 37.53
CA ALA A 29 55.03 -18.35 36.35
C ALA A 29 53.80 -17.49 36.79
N PRO A 30 53.61 -16.28 36.29
CA PRO A 30 52.41 -15.54 36.55
C PRO A 30 51.20 -16.38 36.14
N GLU A 31 50.22 -16.52 37.02
CA GLU A 31 48.94 -17.10 36.63
C GLU A 31 48.46 -16.31 35.41
N PRO A 32 47.97 -17.01 34.35
CA PRO A 32 47.39 -16.30 33.20
C PRO A 32 46.25 -15.42 33.75
N THR A 33 46.31 -14.11 33.49
CA THR A 33 45.15 -13.23 33.66
C THR A 33 43.97 -13.91 33.02
N PRO A 34 42.84 -14.10 33.71
CA PRO A 34 41.66 -14.66 33.07
C PRO A 34 41.37 -13.82 31.85
N GLU A 35 41.28 -14.47 30.71
CA GLU A 35 40.79 -13.82 29.48
C GLU A 35 39.43 -13.17 29.86
N PRO A 36 39.17 -11.94 29.46
CA PRO A 36 37.85 -11.32 29.65
C PRO A 36 36.82 -12.29 29.06
N GLU A 37 35.79 -12.59 29.85
CA GLU A 37 34.68 -13.41 29.38
C GLU A 37 34.14 -12.75 28.10
N LYS A 38 34.03 -13.54 27.03
CA LYS A 38 33.45 -13.05 25.76
C LYS A 38 32.01 -12.60 26.05
N PRO A 39 31.58 -11.46 25.52
CA PRO A 39 30.20 -11.02 25.66
C PRO A 39 29.23 -12.12 25.22
N SER A 40 28.07 -12.18 25.87
CA SER A 40 27.02 -13.12 25.43
C SER A 40 26.44 -12.67 24.09
N VAL A 41 25.84 -13.58 23.33
CA VAL A 41 25.21 -13.26 22.03
C VAL A 41 24.15 -12.15 22.17
N GLU A 42 23.47 -12.10 23.33
CA GLU A 42 22.43 -11.12 23.65
C GLU A 42 22.99 -9.69 23.84
N ASP A 43 24.30 -9.55 24.02
CA ASP A 43 24.96 -8.25 24.19
C ASP A 43 25.23 -7.55 22.84
N TYR A 44 25.15 -8.29 21.72
CA TYR A 44 25.40 -7.75 20.39
C TYR A 44 24.13 -7.23 19.73
N PHE A 45 24.24 -6.07 19.09
CA PHE A 45 23.17 -5.49 18.29
C PHE A 45 23.10 -6.16 16.91
N ASP A 46 21.91 -6.36 16.40
CA ASP A 46 21.70 -7.08 15.13
C ASP A 46 21.82 -6.20 13.88
N PHE A 47 21.96 -4.89 14.04
CA PHE A 47 22.05 -3.89 12.96
C PHE A 47 20.94 -4.00 11.91
N ASN A 48 19.83 -4.58 12.28
CA ASN A 48 18.73 -4.78 11.37
C ASN A 48 17.94 -3.49 11.20
N THR A 49 17.95 -2.95 9.98
CA THR A 49 17.19 -1.76 9.57
C THR A 49 15.77 -2.09 9.08
N MET A 50 15.41 -3.37 9.07
CA MET A 50 14.10 -3.87 8.68
C MET A 50 13.38 -4.50 9.87
N GLN A 51 12.05 -4.52 9.84
CA GLN A 51 11.23 -5.26 10.79
C GLN A 51 10.19 -6.09 10.06
N THR A 52 9.91 -7.27 10.56
CA THR A 52 8.82 -8.10 10.05
C THR A 52 7.59 -7.90 10.93
N ILE A 53 6.48 -7.53 10.30
CA ILE A 53 5.19 -7.36 10.95
C ILE A 53 4.18 -8.38 10.41
N LYS A 54 3.23 -8.78 11.25
CA LYS A 54 2.07 -9.55 10.83
C LYS A 54 1.00 -8.61 10.30
N VAL A 55 0.53 -8.87 9.08
CA VAL A 55 -0.51 -8.08 8.42
C VAL A 55 -1.75 -8.93 8.26
N ASN A 56 -2.88 -8.45 8.78
CA ASN A 56 -4.19 -9.08 8.61
C ASN A 56 -5.16 -8.05 8.05
N ILE A 57 -5.67 -8.28 6.86
CA ILE A 57 -6.63 -7.42 6.17
C ILE A 57 -7.85 -8.23 5.79
N ASP A 58 -9.05 -7.72 6.07
CA ASP A 58 -10.31 -8.31 5.70
C ASP A 58 -11.24 -7.22 5.14
N TYR A 59 -11.43 -7.21 3.83
CA TYR A 59 -12.37 -6.31 3.17
C TYR A 59 -13.81 -6.84 3.17
N GLY A 60 -14.02 -8.12 3.51
CA GLY A 60 -15.34 -8.74 3.57
C GLY A 60 -15.97 -8.97 2.19
N PHE A 61 -15.19 -9.01 1.13
CA PHE A 61 -15.66 -9.28 -0.23
C PHE A 61 -15.48 -10.77 -0.55
N ASN A 62 -16.54 -11.45 -0.90
CA ASN A 62 -16.46 -12.84 -1.37
C ASN A 62 -16.23 -12.88 -2.87
N ASP A 63 -15.42 -13.82 -3.31
CA ASP A 63 -15.04 -14.06 -4.71
C ASP A 63 -14.36 -12.86 -5.39
N TYR A 64 -13.64 -12.02 -4.59
CA TYR A 64 -13.06 -10.78 -5.03
C TYR A 64 -11.61 -10.63 -4.57
N LEU A 65 -10.70 -10.49 -5.53
CA LEU A 65 -9.28 -10.25 -5.27
C LEU A 65 -9.05 -8.73 -5.18
N VAL A 66 -9.00 -8.21 -3.96
CA VAL A 66 -8.72 -6.77 -3.73
C VAL A 66 -7.23 -6.54 -3.73
N LEU A 67 -6.73 -5.82 -4.72
CA LEU A 67 -5.35 -5.33 -4.72
C LEU A 67 -5.22 -4.20 -3.70
N PHE A 68 -4.19 -4.27 -2.85
CA PHE A 68 -3.89 -3.24 -1.86
C PHE A 68 -2.39 -2.96 -1.79
N GLU A 69 -2.07 -1.79 -1.29
CA GLU A 69 -0.70 -1.33 -1.07
C GLU A 69 -0.56 -0.78 0.35
N LEU A 70 0.64 -0.92 0.91
CA LEU A 70 1.02 -0.34 2.21
C LEU A 70 2.07 0.76 1.99
N PHE A 71 1.89 1.89 2.68
CA PHE A 71 2.77 3.05 2.59
C PHE A 71 3.14 3.53 4.00
N ASP A 72 4.26 4.18 4.16
CA ASP A 72 4.71 4.81 5.42
C ASP A 72 4.26 6.27 5.55
N GLU A 73 3.73 6.85 4.48
CA GLU A 73 3.07 8.17 4.47
C GLU A 73 1.72 8.11 3.75
N ASN A 74 0.90 9.14 3.92
CA ASN A 74 -0.40 9.22 3.23
C ASN A 74 -0.19 9.17 1.70
N PRO A 75 -0.70 8.12 1.02
CA PRO A 75 -0.50 7.94 -0.42
C PRO A 75 -1.37 8.86 -1.28
N THR A 76 -2.26 9.64 -0.69
CA THR A 76 -3.20 10.46 -1.44
C THR A 76 -3.01 11.94 -1.18
N GLU A 77 -3.44 12.74 -2.13
CA GLU A 77 -3.57 14.19 -2.02
C GLU A 77 -4.99 14.61 -2.37
N GLU A 78 -5.37 15.79 -1.89
CA GLU A 78 -6.71 16.38 -2.10
C GLU A 78 -6.53 17.68 -2.88
N PRO A 79 -6.76 17.69 -4.20
CA PRO A 79 -6.83 18.89 -5.02
C PRO A 79 -7.90 19.87 -4.58
N GLU A 80 -7.89 21.10 -5.13
CA GLU A 80 -8.86 22.15 -4.81
C GLU A 80 -10.33 21.78 -5.09
N ASP A 81 -10.56 20.81 -5.98
CA ASP A 81 -11.89 20.27 -6.30
C ASP A 81 -12.43 19.30 -5.22
N GLY A 82 -11.60 18.95 -4.23
CA GLY A 82 -11.98 18.06 -3.14
C GLY A 82 -11.96 16.57 -3.51
N SER A 83 -11.48 16.21 -4.70
CA SER A 83 -11.23 14.81 -5.07
C SER A 83 -10.09 14.21 -4.22
N ILE A 84 -10.03 12.88 -4.13
CA ILE A 84 -8.89 12.19 -3.54
C ILE A 84 -8.19 11.44 -4.66
N ILE A 85 -6.95 11.82 -4.92
CA ILE A 85 -6.13 11.18 -5.94
C ILE A 85 -4.89 10.56 -5.30
N LYS A 86 -4.41 9.44 -5.87
CA LYS A 86 -3.14 8.86 -5.47
C LYS A 86 -2.01 9.77 -5.96
N LYS A 87 -1.08 10.10 -5.06
CA LYS A 87 0.11 10.90 -5.40
C LYS A 87 0.93 10.23 -6.50
N GLU A 88 1.39 11.02 -7.46
CA GLU A 88 2.36 10.55 -8.45
C GLU A 88 3.69 10.23 -7.74
N ASN A 89 4.34 9.14 -8.15
CA ASN A 89 5.66 8.73 -7.67
C ASN A 89 5.78 8.39 -6.17
N ILE A 90 4.66 8.21 -5.46
CA ILE A 90 4.71 7.72 -4.08
C ILE A 90 5.20 6.28 -4.06
N LYS A 91 6.12 5.99 -3.14
CA LYS A 91 6.71 4.66 -2.99
C LYS A 91 5.91 3.80 -2.02
N GLY A 92 5.47 2.64 -2.49
CA GLY A 92 4.85 1.63 -1.64
C GLY A 92 5.87 0.76 -0.90
N LEU A 93 5.58 0.43 0.36
CA LEU A 93 6.35 -0.53 1.15
C LEU A 93 6.05 -1.98 0.74
N PHE A 94 4.80 -2.25 0.41
CA PHE A 94 4.32 -3.59 0.09
C PHE A 94 3.09 -3.53 -0.80
N LYS A 95 2.96 -4.48 -1.72
CA LYS A 95 1.80 -4.65 -2.61
C LYS A 95 1.39 -6.11 -2.66
N ALA A 96 0.11 -6.38 -2.47
CA ALA A 96 -0.46 -7.71 -2.57
C ALA A 96 -1.95 -7.66 -2.91
N SER A 97 -2.54 -8.82 -3.16
CA SER A 97 -3.98 -9.00 -3.25
C SER A 97 -4.52 -9.83 -2.10
N THR A 98 -5.79 -9.66 -1.78
CA THR A 98 -6.52 -10.61 -0.93
C THR A 98 -6.71 -11.95 -1.65
N ASP A 99 -7.09 -12.97 -0.91
CA ASP A 99 -7.65 -14.20 -1.47
C ASP A 99 -9.12 -13.99 -1.93
N LYS A 100 -9.73 -15.04 -2.48
CA LYS A 100 -11.14 -15.02 -2.92
C LYS A 100 -12.16 -14.82 -1.79
N SER A 101 -11.76 -14.89 -0.52
CA SER A 101 -12.61 -14.52 0.62
C SER A 101 -12.45 -13.05 1.03
N GLY A 102 -11.71 -12.25 0.25
CA GLY A 102 -11.45 -10.85 0.52
C GLY A 102 -10.46 -10.63 1.66
N ARG A 103 -9.63 -11.63 1.99
CA ARG A 103 -8.71 -11.61 3.12
C ARG A 103 -7.27 -11.74 2.69
N PHE A 104 -6.40 -11.09 3.45
CA PHE A 104 -4.96 -11.29 3.41
C PHE A 104 -4.45 -11.51 4.83
N SER A 105 -3.61 -12.53 5.02
CA SER A 105 -2.86 -12.74 6.25
C SER A 105 -1.45 -13.20 5.90
N GLY A 106 -0.45 -12.45 6.35
CA GLY A 106 0.94 -12.74 6.02
C GLY A 106 1.91 -11.94 6.85
N ASN A 107 3.18 -12.30 6.75
CA ASN A 107 4.28 -11.51 7.29
C ASN A 107 4.80 -10.56 6.21
N VAL A 108 5.03 -9.32 6.56
CA VAL A 108 5.55 -8.28 5.67
C VAL A 108 6.77 -7.65 6.32
N THR A 109 7.87 -7.56 5.58
CA THR A 109 9.09 -6.91 6.03
C THR A 109 9.13 -5.48 5.49
N ILE A 110 9.30 -4.52 6.39
CA ILE A 110 9.28 -3.09 6.16
C ILE A 110 10.44 -2.41 6.89
N PRO A 111 10.82 -1.17 6.58
CA PRO A 111 11.83 -0.44 7.35
C PRO A 111 11.49 -0.37 8.84
N ALA A 112 12.49 -0.60 9.70
CA ALA A 112 12.31 -0.64 11.16
C ALA A 112 11.85 0.70 11.75
N ARG A 113 12.07 1.81 11.03
CA ARG A 113 11.62 3.16 11.39
C ARG A 113 10.11 3.35 11.28
N THR A 114 9.42 2.48 10.55
CA THR A 114 7.98 2.63 10.27
C THR A 114 7.16 2.27 11.50
N GLU A 115 6.40 3.22 12.01
CA GLU A 115 5.52 3.05 13.19
C GLU A 115 4.04 3.05 12.79
N LYS A 116 3.72 3.66 11.67
CA LYS A 116 2.38 3.75 11.10
C LYS A 116 2.40 3.31 9.65
N ILE A 117 1.31 2.73 9.21
CA ILE A 117 1.12 2.27 7.83
C ILE A 117 -0.19 2.83 7.31
N TRP A 118 -0.14 3.33 6.09
CA TRP A 118 -1.31 3.65 5.32
C TRP A 118 -1.68 2.47 4.43
N LEU A 119 -2.85 1.91 4.67
CA LEU A 119 -3.47 0.89 3.82
C LEU A 119 -4.23 1.60 2.71
N TYR A 120 -3.87 1.34 1.49
CA TYR A 120 -4.50 1.91 0.29
C TYR A 120 -5.00 0.81 -0.65
N SER A 121 -6.18 1.02 -1.19
CA SER A 121 -6.72 0.25 -2.30
C SER A 121 -7.57 1.18 -3.17
N ASP A 122 -7.43 1.07 -4.46
CA ASP A 122 -8.24 1.81 -5.43
C ASP A 122 -9.48 1.02 -5.90
N TYR A 123 -9.75 -0.15 -5.29
CA TYR A 123 -10.94 -0.93 -5.61
C TYR A 123 -12.21 -0.26 -5.09
N LEU A 124 -13.22 -0.24 -5.93
CA LEU A 124 -14.52 0.31 -5.56
C LEU A 124 -15.13 -0.47 -4.40
N GLY A 125 -15.57 0.28 -3.39
CA GLY A 125 -16.15 -0.29 -2.20
C GLY A 125 -15.17 -0.56 -1.07
N THR A 126 -13.88 -0.34 -1.26
CA THR A 126 -12.91 -0.34 -0.16
C THR A 126 -12.93 1.01 0.55
N VAL A 127 -12.78 0.96 1.88
CA VAL A 127 -12.48 2.17 2.66
C VAL A 127 -10.98 2.42 2.54
N SER A 128 -10.59 3.54 1.92
CA SER A 128 -9.20 3.82 1.54
C SER A 128 -8.99 5.33 1.32
N PRO A 129 -7.84 5.93 1.72
CA PRO A 129 -6.78 5.31 2.52
C PRO A 129 -7.11 5.21 4.02
N ILE A 130 -6.47 4.28 4.72
CA ILE A 130 -6.64 4.10 6.19
C ILE A 130 -5.27 4.12 6.87
N GLU A 131 -5.08 4.98 7.88
CA GLU A 131 -3.91 4.95 8.74
C GLU A 131 -4.07 3.85 9.82
N LEU A 132 -3.08 2.97 9.91
CA LEU A 132 -2.99 1.89 10.88
C LEU A 132 -1.71 2.04 11.71
N THR A 133 -1.82 2.00 13.03
CA THR A 133 -0.65 2.00 13.93
C THR A 133 -0.14 0.58 14.11
N ILE A 134 1.17 0.37 13.97
CA ILE A 134 1.81 -0.91 14.26
C ILE A 134 1.82 -1.11 15.78
N LYS A 135 1.24 -2.21 16.25
CA LYS A 135 1.25 -2.62 17.67
C LYS A 135 1.73 -4.06 17.78
N ASP A 136 2.67 -4.30 18.65
CA ASP A 136 3.24 -5.63 18.90
C ASP A 136 3.63 -6.34 17.59
N LYS A 137 4.33 -5.62 16.71
CA LYS A 137 4.73 -6.08 15.37
C LYS A 137 3.54 -6.60 14.53
N SER A 138 2.38 -5.97 14.65
CA SER A 138 1.19 -6.37 13.89
C SER A 138 0.33 -5.18 13.50
N ILE A 139 -0.34 -5.29 12.35
CA ILE A 139 -1.49 -4.48 11.96
C ILE A 139 -2.68 -5.38 11.63
N SER A 140 -3.87 -4.90 11.93
CA SER A 140 -5.12 -5.58 11.59
C SER A 140 -6.15 -4.57 11.12
N PHE A 141 -6.81 -4.87 10.02
CA PHE A 141 -7.91 -4.08 9.47
C PHE A 141 -9.06 -5.01 9.07
N ASN A 142 -10.26 -4.71 9.57
CA ASN A 142 -11.49 -5.32 9.10
C ASN A 142 -12.44 -4.22 8.66
N GLN A 143 -12.79 -4.20 7.39
CA GLN A 143 -13.60 -3.14 6.81
C GLN A 143 -15.01 -3.07 7.41
N ASN A 144 -15.62 -4.22 7.69
CA ASN A 144 -16.98 -4.25 8.26
C ASN A 144 -16.99 -3.68 9.68
N ASP A 145 -15.97 -3.99 10.48
CA ASP A 145 -15.82 -3.44 11.84
C ASP A 145 -15.52 -1.94 11.78
N TYR A 146 -14.65 -1.52 10.84
CA TYR A 146 -14.37 -0.11 10.61
C TYR A 146 -15.64 0.65 10.26
N ILE A 147 -16.39 0.19 9.27
CA ILE A 147 -17.68 0.76 8.87
C ILE A 147 -18.67 0.75 10.04
N ALA A 148 -18.73 -0.33 10.81
CA ALA A 148 -19.63 -0.43 11.96
C ALA A 148 -19.26 0.57 13.07
N SER A 149 -17.96 0.82 13.30
CA SER A 149 -17.49 1.75 14.32
C SER A 149 -17.63 3.23 13.91
N HIS A 150 -17.63 3.51 12.59
CA HIS A 150 -17.80 4.85 12.02
C HIS A 150 -19.25 5.10 11.54
N ARG A 151 -20.05 4.04 11.36
CA ARG A 151 -21.51 4.15 11.29
C ARG A 151 -21.93 4.78 12.61
N ASP A 152 -22.56 5.94 12.51
CA ASP A 152 -23.03 6.73 13.64
C ASP A 152 -23.14 5.92 14.93
N ARG A 153 -22.40 6.32 15.97
CA ARG A 153 -22.81 6.02 17.35
C ARG A 153 -24.13 6.74 17.60
N THR A 154 -25.10 6.49 16.75
CA THR A 154 -26.45 6.96 16.99
C THR A 154 -26.92 6.28 18.24
N ARG A 155 -27.05 7.08 19.30
CA ARG A 155 -28.10 6.88 20.30
C ARG A 155 -29.29 6.26 19.56
N ALA A 156 -29.94 5.29 20.19
CA ALA A 156 -31.16 4.68 19.66
C ALA A 156 -31.95 5.73 18.88
N VAL A 157 -32.14 5.46 17.57
CA VAL A 157 -32.79 6.40 16.67
C VAL A 157 -34.13 6.78 17.30
N THR A 158 -34.16 7.89 17.99
CA THR A 158 -35.42 8.57 18.18
C THR A 158 -35.72 9.13 16.80
N PRO A 159 -36.80 8.73 16.12
CA PRO A 159 -37.18 9.31 14.85
C PRO A 159 -37.32 10.81 15.13
N VAL A 160 -36.39 11.60 14.63
CA VAL A 160 -36.53 13.06 14.69
C VAL A 160 -37.49 13.40 13.57
N ASN A 161 -38.76 13.53 13.90
CA ASN A 161 -39.86 13.77 12.98
C ASN A 161 -39.84 15.18 12.32
N GLU A 162 -38.68 15.81 12.22
CA GLU A 162 -38.55 17.14 11.62
C GLU A 162 -37.23 17.31 10.85
N PHE A 163 -36.87 16.36 9.98
CA PHE A 163 -35.84 16.65 8.99
C PHE A 163 -36.34 17.73 8.06
N LYS A 164 -35.65 18.84 8.03
CA LYS A 164 -35.98 19.93 7.14
C LYS A 164 -35.41 19.66 5.76
N TYR A 165 -36.25 19.59 4.78
CA TYR A 165 -35.91 19.55 3.38
C TYR A 165 -36.83 20.52 2.63
N PRO A 166 -36.43 21.05 1.47
CA PRO A 166 -37.25 21.96 0.67
C PRO A 166 -38.59 21.33 0.23
N ASP A 167 -39.67 22.12 0.27
CA ASP A 167 -41.01 21.65 -0.11
C ASP A 167 -41.12 21.14 -1.55
N GLU A 168 -40.18 21.55 -2.40
CA GLU A 168 -40.12 21.09 -3.80
C GLU A 168 -39.63 19.63 -3.94
N TYR A 169 -39.12 19.01 -2.88
CA TYR A 169 -38.71 17.62 -2.89
C TYR A 169 -39.79 16.69 -2.31
N LYS A 170 -39.83 15.48 -2.85
CA LYS A 170 -40.46 14.32 -2.20
C LYS A 170 -39.33 13.43 -1.62
N ILE A 171 -39.68 12.64 -0.63
CA ILE A 171 -38.75 11.72 0.01
C ILE A 171 -39.29 10.30 -0.04
N LEU A 172 -38.39 9.30 -0.15
CA LEU A 172 -38.75 7.88 -0.08
C LEU A 172 -38.98 7.42 1.36
N GLY A 173 -38.40 8.10 2.33
CA GLY A 173 -38.49 7.80 3.76
C GLY A 173 -37.50 8.67 4.55
N ASP A 174 -37.40 8.41 5.86
CA ASP A 174 -36.55 9.16 6.78
C ASP A 174 -35.06 8.78 6.65
N TRP A 175 -34.21 9.59 7.26
CA TRP A 175 -32.75 9.34 7.35
C TRP A 175 -32.19 9.77 8.71
N SER A 176 -30.96 9.36 9.03
CA SER A 176 -30.24 9.75 10.25
C SER A 176 -29.69 11.18 10.14
N GLU A 177 -29.18 11.73 11.25
CA GLU A 177 -28.49 13.03 11.28
C GLU A 177 -27.28 13.09 10.31
N SER A 178 -26.67 11.94 10.00
CA SER A 178 -25.59 11.83 9.01
C SER A 178 -26.09 11.64 7.57
N GLY A 179 -27.39 11.58 7.34
CA GLY A 179 -28.01 11.39 6.03
C GLY A 179 -28.11 9.92 5.58
N LYS A 180 -27.96 8.94 6.50
CA LYS A 180 -28.15 7.53 6.16
C LYS A 180 -29.64 7.23 6.05
N PRO A 181 -30.11 6.72 4.88
CA PRO A 181 -31.51 6.36 4.71
C PRO A 181 -31.94 5.22 5.66
N THR A 182 -33.12 5.34 6.26
CA THR A 182 -33.73 4.25 7.07
C THR A 182 -34.35 3.17 6.19
N TYR A 183 -34.56 3.45 4.91
CA TYR A 183 -35.17 2.59 3.90
C TYR A 183 -34.13 1.86 3.02
N LEU A 184 -32.86 1.72 3.48
CA LEU A 184 -31.88 0.91 2.80
C LEU A 184 -32.31 -0.55 2.76
N LEU A 185 -32.20 -1.17 1.60
CA LEU A 185 -32.35 -2.60 1.44
C LEU A 185 -31.05 -3.34 1.88
N PRO A 186 -31.07 -4.67 2.02
CA PRO A 186 -29.85 -5.44 2.13
C PRO A 186 -28.90 -5.10 0.98
N LYS A 187 -27.56 -5.16 1.23
CA LYS A 187 -26.57 -4.82 0.21
C LYS A 187 -26.78 -5.60 -1.09
N ALA A 188 -26.58 -4.92 -2.20
CA ALA A 188 -26.67 -5.52 -3.52
C ALA A 188 -25.56 -6.57 -3.72
N ASN A 189 -25.90 -7.66 -4.41
CA ASN A 189 -24.94 -8.64 -4.91
C ASN A 189 -24.49 -8.22 -6.30
N THR A 190 -23.47 -7.36 -6.36
CA THR A 190 -22.94 -6.80 -7.61
C THR A 190 -21.85 -7.72 -8.16
N PRO A 191 -21.91 -8.14 -9.43
CA PRO A 191 -20.81 -8.87 -10.06
C PRO A 191 -19.50 -8.05 -10.07
N ASP A 192 -18.38 -8.70 -9.82
CA ASP A 192 -17.07 -8.07 -9.67
C ASP A 192 -16.63 -7.31 -10.92
N TYR A 193 -16.87 -7.90 -12.10
CA TYR A 193 -16.49 -7.27 -13.35
C TYR A 193 -17.21 -5.93 -13.58
N ILE A 194 -18.46 -5.79 -13.11
CA ILE A 194 -19.22 -4.52 -13.20
C ILE A 194 -18.52 -3.43 -12.39
N LEU A 195 -18.13 -3.74 -11.14
CA LEU A 195 -17.41 -2.78 -10.31
C LEU A 195 -16.06 -2.40 -10.93
N TYR A 196 -15.37 -3.38 -11.52
CA TYR A 196 -14.12 -3.14 -12.21
C TYR A 196 -14.31 -2.24 -13.42
N ASN A 197 -15.26 -2.57 -14.31
CA ASN A 197 -15.56 -1.76 -15.49
C ASN A 197 -16.01 -0.33 -15.11
N ILE A 198 -16.83 -0.17 -14.06
CA ILE A 198 -17.21 1.15 -13.54
C ILE A 198 -15.97 1.94 -13.09
N LYS A 199 -15.09 1.29 -12.30
CA LYS A 199 -13.87 1.94 -11.79
C LYS A 199 -12.95 2.44 -12.90
N GLU A 200 -12.69 1.62 -13.91
CA GLU A 200 -11.79 1.99 -15.00
C GLU A 200 -12.42 3.04 -15.92
N THR A 201 -13.73 2.93 -16.18
CA THR A 201 -14.46 3.88 -17.05
C THR A 201 -14.65 5.25 -16.38
N TYR A 202 -15.09 5.29 -15.11
CA TYR A 202 -15.24 6.53 -14.32
C TYR A 202 -14.00 6.77 -13.46
N SER A 203 -12.83 6.83 -14.10
CA SER A 203 -11.55 6.90 -13.42
C SER A 203 -11.31 8.27 -12.77
N THR A 204 -10.75 8.27 -11.56
CA THR A 204 -10.25 9.47 -10.88
C THR A 204 -8.83 9.84 -11.28
N ILE A 205 -8.19 9.04 -12.13
CA ILE A 205 -6.83 9.28 -12.63
C ILE A 205 -6.90 10.25 -13.81
N LYS A 206 -6.29 11.41 -13.69
CA LYS A 206 -6.43 12.55 -14.62
C LYS A 206 -6.25 12.21 -16.11
N ASN A 207 -5.25 11.40 -16.44
CA ASN A 207 -5.00 10.99 -17.83
C ASN A 207 -5.94 9.87 -18.31
N LYS A 208 -6.79 9.34 -17.42
CA LYS A 208 -7.80 8.32 -17.69
C LYS A 208 -9.24 8.83 -17.49
N TYR A 209 -9.45 10.14 -17.32
CA TYR A 209 -10.81 10.67 -17.20
C TYR A 209 -11.65 10.27 -18.40
N ILE A 210 -12.88 9.89 -18.17
CA ILE A 210 -13.82 9.46 -19.22
C ILE A 210 -13.95 10.48 -20.35
N SER A 211 -13.86 11.78 -20.02
CA SER A 211 -13.85 12.86 -21.02
C SER A 211 -12.61 12.87 -21.92
N ILE A 212 -11.53 12.22 -21.51
CA ILE A 212 -10.28 12.11 -22.27
C ILE A 212 -10.25 10.81 -23.08
N VAL A 213 -10.58 9.68 -22.44
CA VAL A 213 -10.46 8.36 -23.07
C VAL A 213 -11.71 7.96 -23.86
N HIS A 214 -12.88 8.49 -23.51
CA HIS A 214 -14.18 8.24 -24.13
C HIS A 214 -14.96 9.53 -24.42
N PRO A 215 -14.38 10.51 -25.15
CA PRO A 215 -15.04 11.78 -25.45
C PRO A 215 -16.36 11.61 -26.19
N GLU A 216 -16.56 10.49 -26.91
CA GLU A 216 -17.80 10.13 -27.61
C GLU A 216 -19.00 10.04 -26.67
N PHE A 217 -18.83 9.70 -25.39
CA PHE A 217 -19.92 9.63 -24.42
C PHE A 217 -20.46 11.01 -24.01
N LEU A 218 -19.71 12.07 -24.32
CA LEU A 218 -20.12 13.45 -24.08
C LEU A 218 -20.96 14.03 -25.25
N GLU A 219 -21.07 13.34 -26.35
CA GLU A 219 -21.86 13.78 -27.51
C GLU A 219 -23.36 13.83 -27.18
N ASN A 220 -24.08 14.71 -27.89
CA ASN A 220 -25.51 14.97 -27.64
C ASN A 220 -26.46 13.85 -28.11
N ASN A 221 -25.96 12.86 -28.84
CA ASN A 221 -26.74 11.71 -29.34
C ASN A 221 -27.05 10.69 -28.26
N PHE A 222 -26.35 10.75 -27.14
CA PHE A 222 -26.57 9.82 -26.03
C PHE A 222 -27.34 10.49 -24.91
N SER A 223 -28.38 9.80 -24.44
CA SER A 223 -29.16 10.22 -23.28
C SER A 223 -28.54 9.70 -21.98
N SER A 224 -28.60 10.51 -20.93
CA SER A 224 -28.36 10.04 -19.56
C SER A 224 -29.66 9.81 -18.78
N ASP A 225 -30.80 10.05 -19.41
CA ASP A 225 -32.13 9.71 -18.88
C ASP A 225 -32.53 8.33 -19.38
N ILE A 226 -33.17 7.54 -18.52
CA ILE A 226 -33.52 6.16 -18.78
C ILE A 226 -34.97 6.06 -19.25
N ILE A 227 -35.18 5.62 -20.47
CA ILE A 227 -36.50 5.50 -21.08
C ILE A 227 -37.02 4.09 -20.89
N LEU A 228 -38.24 3.95 -20.36
CA LEU A 228 -38.87 2.65 -20.12
C LEU A 228 -39.89 2.31 -21.20
N SER A 229 -39.71 1.15 -21.85
CA SER A 229 -40.65 0.55 -22.80
C SER A 229 -41.64 -0.40 -22.15
N LYS A 230 -41.36 -0.88 -20.92
CA LYS A 230 -42.19 -1.79 -20.11
C LYS A 230 -42.23 -1.33 -18.67
N ALA A 231 -43.29 -1.73 -17.94
CA ALA A 231 -43.37 -1.50 -16.52
C ALA A 231 -42.31 -2.35 -15.78
N THR A 232 -41.67 -1.76 -14.75
CA THR A 232 -40.60 -2.44 -13.99
C THR A 232 -40.36 -1.79 -12.63
N LYS A 233 -39.82 -2.57 -11.69
CA LYS A 233 -39.22 -2.07 -10.46
C LYS A 233 -37.75 -1.77 -10.69
N ILE A 234 -37.24 -0.76 -9.97
CA ILE A 234 -35.87 -0.28 -10.12
C ILE A 234 -35.26 -0.05 -8.73
N LYS A 235 -34.06 -0.54 -8.54
CA LYS A 235 -33.21 -0.19 -7.41
C LYS A 235 -32.07 0.70 -7.88
N LEU A 236 -31.77 1.73 -7.10
CA LEU A 236 -30.57 2.55 -7.28
C LEU A 236 -29.52 2.06 -6.29
N VAL A 237 -28.40 1.58 -6.82
CA VAL A 237 -27.31 1.01 -6.05
C VAL A 237 -26.13 1.98 -6.06
N PHE A 238 -25.70 2.40 -4.89
CA PHE A 238 -24.51 3.24 -4.74
C PHE A 238 -23.24 2.44 -5.00
N VAL A 239 -22.32 3.00 -5.79
CA VAL A 239 -21.03 2.39 -6.09
C VAL A 239 -19.90 3.14 -5.40
N ASN A 240 -19.72 4.42 -5.71
CA ASN A 240 -18.64 5.22 -5.14
C ASN A 240 -18.94 6.72 -5.20
N SER A 241 -18.20 7.51 -4.40
CA SER A 241 -18.12 8.97 -4.52
C SER A 241 -16.66 9.40 -4.45
N GLY A 242 -16.18 10.07 -5.52
CA GLY A 242 -14.87 10.71 -5.57
C GLY A 242 -14.84 12.09 -4.92
N ALA A 243 -16.03 12.71 -4.70
CA ALA A 243 -16.14 14.07 -4.20
C ALA A 243 -16.07 14.19 -2.69
N GLY A 244 -15.42 15.24 -2.19
CA GLY A 244 -15.43 15.64 -0.78
C GLY A 244 -16.72 16.36 -0.36
N TYR A 245 -17.58 16.72 -1.31
CA TYR A 245 -18.86 17.37 -1.03
C TYR A 245 -19.88 16.39 -0.44
N LYS A 246 -20.84 16.91 0.32
CA LYS A 246 -21.98 16.17 0.85
C LYS A 246 -23.16 16.33 -0.11
N ASN A 247 -23.15 15.54 -1.14
CA ASN A 247 -24.06 15.62 -2.26
C ASN A 247 -25.40 14.97 -1.94
N VAL A 248 -26.51 15.59 -2.37
CA VAL A 248 -27.84 14.98 -2.36
C VAL A 248 -28.10 14.40 -3.74
N VAL A 249 -28.51 13.14 -3.83
CA VAL A 249 -28.86 12.51 -5.10
C VAL A 249 -30.32 12.06 -5.10
N GLY A 250 -30.96 12.28 -6.22
CA GLY A 250 -32.33 11.87 -6.44
C GLY A 250 -32.68 11.71 -7.91
N TYR A 251 -33.96 11.58 -8.18
CA TYR A 251 -34.50 11.34 -9.51
C TYR A 251 -35.82 12.09 -9.71
N TYR A 252 -36.24 12.14 -10.96
CA TYR A 252 -37.53 12.67 -11.39
C TYR A 252 -38.03 11.87 -12.59
N THR A 253 -39.32 11.98 -12.90
CA THR A 253 -39.91 11.31 -14.05
C THR A 253 -40.69 12.31 -14.92
N TYR A 254 -40.77 11.99 -16.22
CA TYR A 254 -41.54 12.73 -17.21
C TYR A 254 -41.96 11.80 -18.36
N PRO A 255 -42.97 12.12 -19.18
CA PRO A 255 -43.35 11.35 -20.33
C PRO A 255 -42.22 11.27 -21.37
N LYS A 256 -41.90 10.12 -21.89
CA LYS A 256 -40.72 9.85 -22.76
C LYS A 256 -40.65 10.71 -24.02
N ASN A 257 -41.80 11.24 -24.49
CA ASN A 257 -41.88 12.07 -25.68
C ASN A 257 -41.88 13.59 -25.37
N GLU A 258 -41.62 13.94 -24.14
CA GLU A 258 -41.58 15.34 -23.70
C GLU A 258 -40.17 15.71 -23.28
N THR A 259 -39.88 17.01 -23.31
CA THR A 259 -38.67 17.60 -22.74
C THR A 259 -38.98 18.00 -21.30
N PRO A 260 -38.18 17.58 -20.30
CA PRO A 260 -38.47 17.96 -18.91
C PRO A 260 -38.27 19.46 -18.69
N GLU A 261 -39.19 20.03 -17.94
CA GLU A 261 -39.11 21.43 -17.48
C GLU A 261 -39.01 21.44 -15.95
N GLU A 262 -38.10 22.22 -15.39
CA GLU A 262 -37.80 22.20 -13.94
C GLU A 262 -39.05 22.45 -13.06
N ASN A 263 -39.99 23.26 -13.52
CA ASN A 263 -41.23 23.58 -12.80
C ASN A 263 -42.34 22.55 -12.99
N LYS A 264 -42.14 21.52 -13.85
CA LYS A 264 -43.10 20.44 -14.11
C LYS A 264 -42.65 19.08 -13.57
N ILE A 265 -41.37 18.94 -13.24
CA ILE A 265 -40.84 17.68 -12.66
C ILE A 265 -41.01 17.69 -11.14
N THR A 266 -41.33 16.53 -10.58
CA THR A 266 -41.27 16.27 -9.14
C THR A 266 -39.93 15.60 -8.80
N LYS A 267 -39.11 16.29 -8.05
CA LYS A 267 -37.79 15.78 -7.60
C LYS A 267 -37.97 14.92 -6.36
N ILE A 268 -37.44 13.70 -6.40
CA ILE A 268 -37.53 12.67 -5.33
C ILE A 268 -36.14 12.36 -4.83
N ILE A 269 -35.87 12.52 -3.52
CA ILE A 269 -34.58 12.21 -2.92
C ILE A 269 -34.45 10.70 -2.76
N ALA A 270 -33.35 10.14 -3.30
CA ALA A 270 -32.99 8.76 -3.14
C ALA A 270 -31.90 8.57 -2.07
N PHE A 271 -30.85 9.40 -2.10
CA PHE A 271 -29.77 9.42 -1.11
C PHE A 271 -29.56 10.85 -0.60
N PRO A 272 -29.86 11.10 0.69
CA PRO A 272 -29.72 12.44 1.28
C PRO A 272 -28.29 12.94 1.39
N ASN A 273 -27.33 12.05 1.60
CA ASN A 273 -25.92 12.41 1.76
C ASN A 273 -25.02 11.39 1.11
N ILE A 274 -24.34 11.79 0.04
CA ILE A 274 -23.29 11.05 -0.62
C ILE A 274 -22.02 11.85 -0.50
N THR A 275 -20.97 11.22 0.01
CA THR A 275 -19.65 11.82 0.16
C THR A 275 -18.59 10.73 0.10
N ARG A 276 -17.33 11.11 0.02
CA ARG A 276 -16.21 10.16 0.02
C ARG A 276 -16.20 9.23 1.25
N THR A 277 -15.58 8.11 1.11
CA THR A 277 -15.72 6.94 2.02
C THR A 277 -15.32 7.22 3.47
N ASP A 278 -14.34 8.11 3.71
CA ASP A 278 -13.86 8.48 5.05
C ASP A 278 -14.87 9.29 5.87
N GLN A 279 -15.88 9.91 5.21
CA GLN A 279 -16.94 10.73 5.83
C GLN A 279 -18.33 10.15 5.56
N ALA A 280 -18.42 8.97 4.93
CA ALA A 280 -19.65 8.43 4.37
C ALA A 280 -20.60 7.85 5.42
N SER A 281 -21.90 8.08 5.22
CA SER A 281 -23.00 7.39 5.92
C SER A 281 -23.53 6.19 5.13
N ILE A 282 -23.24 6.11 3.84
CA ILE A 282 -23.54 5.00 2.93
C ILE A 282 -22.26 4.49 2.28
N PHE A 283 -22.26 3.23 1.88
CA PHE A 283 -21.08 2.56 1.35
C PHE A 283 -21.44 1.78 0.09
N SER A 284 -20.45 1.43 -0.71
CA SER A 284 -20.65 0.64 -1.92
C SER A 284 -21.60 -0.53 -1.70
N ARG A 285 -22.48 -0.73 -2.66
CA ARG A 285 -23.58 -1.72 -2.69
C ARG A 285 -24.76 -1.41 -1.76
N ASP A 286 -24.75 -0.30 -1.00
CA ASP A 286 -25.96 0.19 -0.35
C ASP A 286 -26.98 0.57 -1.44
N GLN A 287 -28.23 0.17 -1.26
CA GLN A 287 -29.26 0.32 -2.30
C GLN A 287 -30.60 0.72 -1.72
N VAL A 288 -31.37 1.44 -2.56
CA VAL A 288 -32.75 1.83 -2.28
C VAL A 288 -33.64 1.41 -3.43
N GLU A 289 -34.88 1.06 -3.13
CA GLU A 289 -35.91 0.87 -4.16
C GLU A 289 -36.52 2.21 -4.54
N LEU A 290 -36.44 2.58 -5.82
CA LEU A 290 -37.08 3.76 -6.35
C LEU A 290 -38.59 3.54 -6.49
N LYS A 291 -39.38 4.58 -6.30
CA LYS A 291 -40.83 4.57 -6.42
C LYS A 291 -41.30 5.57 -7.46
N TYR A 292 -42.28 5.20 -8.26
CA TYR A 292 -42.91 6.11 -9.21
C TYR A 292 -43.93 7.03 -8.51
N TRP A 293 -43.78 8.33 -8.69
CA TRP A 293 -44.79 9.30 -8.19
C TRP A 293 -45.83 9.56 -9.29
N ASP A 294 -47.09 9.14 -9.08
CA ASP A 294 -48.18 9.27 -10.06
C ASP A 294 -48.90 10.65 -10.05
N GLY A 295 -48.39 11.58 -9.23
CA GLY A 295 -48.99 12.87 -8.97
C GLY A 295 -49.76 12.95 -7.65
N THR A 296 -50.12 11.79 -7.08
CA THR A 296 -50.91 11.69 -5.84
C THR A 296 -50.22 10.81 -4.79
N GLN A 297 -49.63 9.68 -5.20
CA GLN A 297 -48.99 8.71 -4.30
C GLN A 297 -47.82 7.98 -4.97
N PHE A 298 -47.00 7.34 -4.18
CA PHE A 298 -45.96 6.49 -4.67
C PHE A 298 -46.49 5.14 -5.11
N GLN A 299 -46.00 4.66 -6.28
CA GLN A 299 -46.26 3.33 -6.84
C GLN A 299 -44.95 2.52 -6.82
N ASP A 300 -45.02 1.21 -6.65
CA ASP A 300 -43.86 0.32 -6.58
C ASP A 300 -43.19 0.10 -7.95
N GLU A 301 -43.96 0.25 -9.02
CA GLU A 301 -43.50 0.05 -10.40
C GLU A 301 -43.56 1.35 -11.19
N PHE A 302 -42.56 1.56 -12.03
CA PHE A 302 -42.53 2.60 -13.03
C PHE A 302 -43.32 2.10 -14.26
N PRO A 303 -44.28 2.86 -14.80
CA PRO A 303 -45.03 2.44 -15.97
C PRO A 303 -44.20 2.54 -17.26
N ALA A 304 -44.59 1.82 -18.30
CA ALA A 304 -44.06 2.00 -19.65
C ALA A 304 -44.33 3.42 -20.16
N GLY A 305 -43.41 3.94 -21.00
CA GLY A 305 -43.54 5.26 -21.61
C GLY A 305 -43.09 6.43 -20.73
N VAL A 306 -42.42 6.15 -19.62
CA VAL A 306 -41.81 7.12 -18.71
C VAL A 306 -40.30 7.20 -18.97
N ALA A 307 -39.77 8.40 -18.93
CA ALA A 307 -38.35 8.72 -18.80
C ALA A 307 -38.02 9.01 -17.35
N ILE A 308 -36.90 8.49 -16.88
CA ILE A 308 -36.36 8.73 -15.54
C ILE A 308 -35.08 9.55 -15.70
N GLY A 309 -35.10 10.76 -15.19
CA GLY A 309 -33.92 11.61 -15.05
C GLY A 309 -33.41 11.60 -13.62
N PHE A 310 -32.15 11.96 -13.45
CA PHE A 310 -31.46 11.99 -12.17
C PHE A 310 -30.96 13.40 -11.87
N PHE A 311 -30.79 13.72 -10.59
CA PHE A 311 -30.16 14.96 -10.19
C PHE A 311 -29.18 14.75 -9.04
N LEU A 312 -28.18 15.62 -8.99
CA LEU A 312 -27.23 15.75 -7.90
C LEU A 312 -27.21 17.22 -7.46
N GLN A 313 -27.40 17.47 -6.16
CA GLN A 313 -27.25 18.79 -5.57
C GLN A 313 -25.90 18.84 -4.83
N PRO A 314 -24.88 19.55 -5.39
CA PRO A 314 -23.56 19.61 -4.78
C PRO A 314 -23.63 20.25 -3.40
N ASN A 315 -22.98 19.62 -2.41
CA ASN A 315 -22.94 20.07 -1.02
C ASN A 315 -24.32 20.43 -0.42
N GLY A 316 -25.34 19.70 -0.85
CA GLY A 316 -26.73 19.97 -0.47
C GLY A 316 -27.14 19.44 0.90
N PHE A 317 -26.28 18.66 1.58
CA PHE A 317 -26.56 18.10 2.89
C PHE A 317 -25.79 18.79 4.01
N SER A 318 -26.48 19.12 5.12
CA SER A 318 -25.90 19.71 6.31
C SER A 318 -25.90 18.74 7.50
N ASN A 319 -24.71 18.38 7.99
CA ASN A 319 -24.56 17.50 9.16
C ASN A 319 -25.04 18.14 10.48
N ASN A 320 -25.19 19.48 10.53
CA ASN A 320 -25.52 20.15 11.79
C ASN A 320 -26.89 19.76 12.32
N ASN A 321 -27.83 19.41 11.42
CA ASN A 321 -29.20 19.04 11.78
C ASN A 321 -29.76 17.91 10.91
N GLY A 322 -28.94 17.23 10.09
CA GLY A 322 -29.43 16.25 9.14
C GLY A 322 -30.35 16.84 8.05
N THR A 323 -30.14 18.11 7.67
CA THR A 323 -31.04 18.84 6.78
C THR A 323 -30.52 18.88 5.35
N ILE A 324 -31.44 19.01 4.40
CA ILE A 324 -31.13 19.25 3.00
C ILE A 324 -31.38 20.75 2.71
N GLU A 325 -30.35 21.40 2.17
CA GLU A 325 -30.39 22.82 1.81
C GLU A 325 -31.26 23.05 0.56
N ASN A 326 -31.73 24.30 0.39
CA ASN A 326 -32.44 24.67 -0.82
C ASN A 326 -31.57 24.48 -2.07
N PRO A 327 -32.11 23.94 -3.17
CA PRO A 327 -31.36 23.78 -4.40
C PRO A 327 -30.96 25.14 -4.97
N VAL A 328 -29.72 25.21 -5.46
CA VAL A 328 -29.19 26.40 -6.13
C VAL A 328 -29.37 26.24 -7.64
N LYS A 329 -29.74 27.32 -8.30
CA LYS A 329 -30.02 27.37 -9.74
C LYS A 329 -28.99 28.20 -10.49
N GLY A 330 -28.92 28.01 -11.81
CA GLY A 330 -28.10 28.82 -12.71
C GLY A 330 -26.65 28.37 -12.79
N ASN A 331 -25.70 29.33 -12.86
CA ASN A 331 -24.26 29.04 -13.09
C ASN A 331 -23.42 29.00 -11.79
N ALA A 332 -24.04 28.86 -10.64
CA ALA A 332 -23.28 28.69 -9.39
C ALA A 332 -22.58 27.33 -9.38
N TRP A 333 -21.39 27.25 -8.76
CA TRP A 333 -20.64 26.03 -8.65
C TRP A 333 -21.44 24.88 -8.00
N ASN A 334 -22.27 25.23 -7.02
CA ASN A 334 -23.17 24.34 -6.30
C ASN A 334 -24.60 24.27 -6.89
N ALA A 335 -24.82 24.77 -8.13
CA ALA A 335 -26.09 24.58 -8.79
C ALA A 335 -26.39 23.11 -9.00
N THR A 336 -27.67 22.71 -8.83
CA THR A 336 -28.12 21.33 -9.06
C THR A 336 -27.76 20.88 -10.47
N LYS A 337 -27.20 19.68 -10.58
CA LYS A 337 -26.81 19.01 -11.83
C LYS A 337 -27.88 17.99 -12.19
N TYR A 338 -28.29 17.97 -13.43
CA TYR A 338 -29.33 17.09 -13.95
C TYR A 338 -28.79 16.17 -15.04
N SER A 339 -29.32 14.96 -15.16
CA SER A 339 -29.03 14.07 -16.28
C SER A 339 -29.59 14.58 -17.61
N SER A 340 -30.70 15.33 -17.58
CA SER A 340 -31.25 16.04 -18.74
C SER A 340 -30.48 17.34 -19.00
N PRO A 341 -29.70 17.48 -20.07
CA PRO A 341 -28.85 18.66 -20.30
C PRO A 341 -29.60 19.97 -20.38
N ASN A 342 -30.85 19.97 -20.88
CA ASN A 342 -31.68 21.19 -20.98
C ASN A 342 -32.04 21.81 -19.63
N LEU A 343 -31.90 21.07 -18.53
CA LEU A 343 -32.09 21.57 -17.17
C LEU A 343 -30.80 22.17 -16.58
N ASN A 344 -29.66 21.91 -17.19
CA ASN A 344 -28.37 22.45 -16.77
C ASN A 344 -28.07 23.80 -17.42
N TYR A 345 -27.20 24.59 -16.77
CA TYR A 345 -26.74 25.86 -17.34
C TYR A 345 -26.11 25.63 -18.73
N GLN A 346 -26.54 26.41 -19.71
CA GLN A 346 -26.10 26.31 -21.10
C GLN A 346 -26.24 24.93 -21.77
N GLY A 347 -27.05 24.06 -21.20
CA GLY A 347 -27.23 22.71 -21.73
C GLY A 347 -26.03 21.76 -21.50
N GLU A 348 -25.20 22.02 -20.51
CA GLU A 348 -24.02 21.20 -20.18
C GLU A 348 -24.42 19.77 -19.80
N LYS A 349 -23.67 18.80 -20.30
CA LYS A 349 -23.81 17.41 -19.88
C LYS A 349 -23.08 17.21 -18.53
N ARG A 350 -23.82 16.81 -17.53
CA ARG A 350 -23.35 16.64 -16.15
C ARG A 350 -23.53 15.22 -15.62
N THR A 351 -23.96 14.33 -16.51
CA THR A 351 -24.19 12.93 -16.18
C THR A 351 -23.91 12.08 -17.42
N ILE A 352 -23.30 10.92 -17.19
CA ILE A 352 -23.11 9.90 -18.23
C ILE A 352 -23.80 8.63 -17.75
N ALA A 353 -24.64 8.04 -18.59
CA ALA A 353 -25.24 6.73 -18.37
C ALA A 353 -24.66 5.74 -19.38
N LEU A 354 -24.28 4.54 -18.92
CA LEU A 354 -23.71 3.47 -19.75
C LEU A 354 -24.41 2.15 -19.43
N LEU A 355 -24.63 1.31 -20.44
CA LEU A 355 -25.33 0.04 -20.33
C LEU A 355 -24.33 -1.13 -20.28
N ASP A 356 -24.40 -1.99 -19.25
CA ASP A 356 -23.79 -3.32 -19.34
C ASP A 356 -24.55 -4.18 -20.34
N ALA A 357 -24.09 -4.18 -21.59
CA ALA A 357 -24.71 -4.96 -22.65
C ALA A 357 -24.38 -6.47 -22.60
N ILE A 358 -23.35 -6.87 -21.82
CA ILE A 358 -22.78 -8.22 -21.84
C ILE A 358 -23.68 -9.22 -21.12
N SER A 359 -24.05 -8.94 -19.87
CA SER A 359 -24.77 -9.96 -19.08
C SER A 359 -25.89 -9.44 -18.20
N THR A 360 -25.67 -8.38 -17.38
CA THR A 360 -26.64 -7.97 -16.37
C THR A 360 -27.67 -6.98 -16.88
N GLN A 361 -27.35 -6.26 -17.95
CA GLN A 361 -28.12 -5.13 -18.48
C GLN A 361 -28.41 -4.05 -17.43
N MET A 362 -27.51 -3.90 -16.48
CA MET A 362 -27.50 -2.79 -15.53
C MET A 362 -27.12 -1.49 -16.27
N VAL A 363 -27.70 -0.39 -15.83
CA VAL A 363 -27.31 0.94 -16.35
C VAL A 363 -26.50 1.65 -15.28
N THR A 364 -25.24 1.96 -15.58
CA THR A 364 -24.39 2.76 -14.71
C THR A 364 -24.65 4.24 -14.90
N ILE A 365 -24.45 5.03 -13.86
CA ILE A 365 -24.67 6.49 -13.88
C ILE A 365 -23.50 7.14 -13.14
N GLY A 366 -22.78 8.03 -13.83
CA GLY A 366 -21.73 8.86 -13.25
C GLY A 366 -22.11 10.34 -13.31
N PHE A 367 -21.90 11.04 -12.22
CA PHE A 367 -22.15 12.48 -12.10
C PHE A 367 -20.86 13.28 -12.04
N GLU A 368 -20.91 14.49 -12.61
CA GLU A 368 -19.94 15.56 -12.49
C GLU A 368 -20.52 16.71 -11.68
N ASP A 369 -20.03 16.90 -10.44
CA ASP A 369 -20.47 17.99 -9.57
C ASP A 369 -19.59 19.25 -9.73
N GLY A 370 -18.37 19.10 -10.24
CA GLY A 370 -17.37 20.14 -10.43
C GLY A 370 -17.13 20.55 -11.89
N LYS A 371 -15.86 20.55 -12.32
CA LYS A 371 -15.41 21.01 -13.65
C LYS A 371 -14.29 20.14 -14.25
N ASP A 372 -13.88 19.09 -13.61
CA ASP A 372 -12.77 18.26 -14.11
C ASP A 372 -13.22 17.26 -15.18
N ASN A 373 -14.54 17.05 -15.32
CA ASN A 373 -15.16 16.17 -16.30
C ASN A 373 -14.72 14.70 -16.19
N ASN A 374 -14.48 14.22 -14.96
CA ASN A 374 -14.20 12.82 -14.69
C ASN A 374 -15.46 11.96 -14.54
N PHE A 375 -16.61 12.59 -14.16
CA PHE A 375 -17.91 11.97 -13.92
C PHE A 375 -17.88 10.88 -12.84
N SER A 376 -16.93 10.96 -11.93
CA SER A 376 -16.73 10.01 -10.81
C SER A 376 -17.15 10.56 -9.45
N ASP A 377 -17.68 11.79 -9.39
CA ASP A 377 -18.07 12.45 -8.14
C ASP A 377 -19.17 11.71 -7.40
N ALA A 378 -20.08 11.08 -8.15
CA ALA A 378 -21.02 10.11 -7.62
C ALA A 378 -21.34 9.07 -8.69
N THR A 379 -21.07 7.81 -8.42
CA THR A 379 -21.34 6.70 -9.33
C THR A 379 -22.34 5.72 -8.74
N PHE A 380 -23.28 5.30 -9.57
CA PHE A 380 -24.36 4.38 -9.26
C PHE A 380 -24.57 3.38 -10.38
N TYR A 381 -25.38 2.39 -10.12
CA TYR A 381 -26.06 1.66 -11.19
C TYR A 381 -27.52 1.39 -10.84
N LEU A 382 -28.31 1.18 -11.86
CA LEU A 382 -29.70 0.74 -11.76
C LEU A 382 -29.76 -0.77 -11.90
N ASP A 383 -30.28 -1.44 -10.86
CA ASP A 383 -30.72 -2.82 -10.96
C ASP A 383 -32.20 -2.84 -11.31
N ILE A 384 -32.47 -3.23 -12.56
CA ILE A 384 -33.80 -3.16 -13.18
C ILE A 384 -34.37 -4.58 -13.22
N GLU A 385 -35.55 -4.80 -12.62
CA GLU A 385 -36.15 -6.12 -12.51
C GLU A 385 -36.46 -6.72 -13.90
N GLN A 386 -37.12 -5.97 -14.76
CA GLN A 386 -37.37 -6.32 -16.15
C GLN A 386 -36.21 -5.85 -17.04
N LYS A 387 -35.24 -6.70 -17.28
CA LYS A 387 -33.98 -6.35 -17.95
C LYS A 387 -34.17 -5.77 -19.38
N ASP A 388 -35.28 -6.10 -20.03
CA ASP A 388 -35.64 -5.59 -21.36
C ASP A 388 -36.61 -4.39 -21.33
N ALA A 389 -36.84 -3.78 -20.16
CA ALA A 389 -37.69 -2.60 -20.01
C ALA A 389 -37.02 -1.32 -20.51
N VAL A 390 -35.68 -1.25 -20.60
CA VAL A 390 -34.94 -0.06 -21.01
C VAL A 390 -34.85 0.03 -22.53
N GLU A 391 -35.13 1.22 -23.08
CA GLU A 391 -34.83 1.52 -24.49
C GLU A 391 -33.32 1.78 -24.66
N LYS A 392 -32.60 0.80 -25.20
CA LYS A 392 -31.12 0.75 -25.23
C LYS A 392 -30.47 1.66 -26.27
N ASN A 393 -31.19 2.02 -27.33
CA ASN A 393 -30.64 2.70 -28.51
C ASN A 393 -30.05 4.09 -28.24
N THR A 394 -30.31 4.66 -27.07
CA THR A 394 -29.84 5.99 -26.66
C THR A 394 -28.78 5.99 -25.58
N ILE A 395 -28.43 4.80 -25.07
CA ILE A 395 -27.45 4.65 -23.99
C ILE A 395 -26.25 3.88 -24.58
N PRO A 396 -25.02 4.41 -24.53
CA PRO A 396 -23.85 3.68 -25.00
C PRO A 396 -23.51 2.51 -24.08
N ASP A 397 -22.78 1.54 -24.63
CA ASP A 397 -22.33 0.39 -23.84
C ASP A 397 -21.25 0.79 -22.85
N LEU A 398 -21.29 0.21 -21.65
CA LEU A 398 -20.20 0.28 -20.68
C LEU A 398 -19.00 -0.46 -21.27
N PRO A 399 -17.81 0.18 -21.37
CA PRO A 399 -16.61 -0.50 -21.82
C PRO A 399 -16.32 -1.75 -21.01
N ASP A 400 -15.92 -2.82 -21.69
CA ASP A 400 -15.48 -4.07 -21.07
C ASP A 400 -13.97 -4.00 -20.88
N GLU A 401 -13.57 -3.49 -19.72
CA GLU A 401 -12.17 -3.36 -19.37
C GLU A 401 -11.60 -4.73 -19.00
N ASN A 402 -10.37 -4.98 -19.41
CA ASN A 402 -9.69 -6.22 -19.03
C ASN A 402 -9.42 -6.22 -17.51
N ALA A 403 -9.83 -7.29 -16.85
CA ALA A 403 -9.45 -7.50 -15.46
C ALA A 403 -7.92 -7.51 -15.31
N PRO A 404 -7.38 -7.06 -14.16
CA PRO A 404 -5.95 -7.07 -13.91
C PRO A 404 -5.30 -8.41 -14.22
N THR A 405 -4.17 -8.35 -14.92
CA THR A 405 -3.37 -9.55 -15.21
C THR A 405 -2.61 -10.00 -13.96
N PRO A 406 -2.14 -11.24 -13.87
CA PRO A 406 -1.28 -11.70 -12.79
C PRO A 406 -0.02 -10.83 -12.58
N ASP A 407 0.47 -10.16 -13.62
CA ASP A 407 1.63 -9.28 -13.58
C ASP A 407 1.34 -7.90 -12.96
N ASP A 408 0.08 -7.53 -12.73
CA ASP A 408 -0.29 -6.26 -12.10
C ASP A 408 0.05 -6.19 -10.60
N ASN A 409 0.34 -7.32 -9.97
CA ASN A 409 0.82 -7.38 -8.59
C ASN A 409 2.35 -7.29 -8.56
N VAL A 410 2.89 -6.12 -8.84
CA VAL A 410 4.32 -5.83 -8.90
C VAL A 410 4.74 -5.00 -7.69
N GLN A 411 5.87 -5.36 -7.08
CA GLN A 411 6.46 -4.63 -5.97
C GLN A 411 7.92 -4.31 -6.25
N THR A 412 8.31 -3.05 -6.05
CA THR A 412 9.71 -2.62 -6.17
C THR A 412 10.21 -2.12 -4.82
N THR A 413 11.37 -2.60 -4.40
CA THR A 413 12.12 -2.15 -3.23
C THR A 413 13.51 -1.73 -3.67
N PHE A 414 14.15 -0.83 -2.93
CA PHE A 414 15.52 -0.39 -3.21
C PHE A 414 16.26 0.01 -1.94
N GLY A 415 17.56 0.20 -2.06
CA GLY A 415 18.40 0.63 -0.96
C GLY A 415 19.87 0.73 -1.36
N THR A 416 20.70 1.07 -0.37
CA THR A 416 22.16 1.04 -0.47
C THR A 416 22.73 -0.02 0.48
N LEU A 417 23.69 -0.79 -0.01
CA LEU A 417 24.50 -1.74 0.76
C LEU A 417 25.89 -1.16 0.92
N THR A 418 26.44 -1.20 2.14
CA THR A 418 27.79 -0.70 2.45
C THR A 418 28.56 -1.79 3.19
N TYR A 419 29.86 -1.91 2.93
CA TYR A 419 30.73 -2.98 3.45
C TYR A 419 32.12 -2.47 3.81
N GLU A 420 32.69 -3.10 4.86
CA GLU A 420 34.10 -3.10 5.20
C GLU A 420 34.78 -4.35 4.61
N ASP A 421 35.96 -4.23 4.02
CA ASP A 421 36.62 -5.34 3.30
C ASP A 421 37.76 -6.02 4.06
N LYS A 422 38.09 -5.54 5.27
CA LYS A 422 39.19 -6.10 6.06
C LYS A 422 38.80 -7.29 6.92
N TRP A 423 37.52 -7.55 7.16
CA TRP A 423 37.07 -8.66 7.97
C TRP A 423 37.96 -9.93 7.73
N PRO A 424 38.36 -10.68 8.78
CA PRO A 424 38.05 -10.55 10.22
C PRO A 424 38.88 -9.53 11.00
N GLU A 425 39.85 -8.85 10.34
CA GLU A 425 40.71 -7.86 10.97
C GLU A 425 39.96 -6.54 11.22
N GLU A 426 40.53 -5.70 12.09
CA GLU A 426 39.99 -4.38 12.37
C GLU A 426 39.99 -3.50 11.11
N GLY A 427 38.80 -2.94 10.81
CA GLY A 427 38.61 -1.90 9.79
C GLY A 427 38.66 -0.50 10.38
N ASP A 428 38.55 0.52 9.56
CA ASP A 428 38.35 1.91 10.01
C ASP A 428 36.87 2.24 10.26
N TYR A 429 35.97 1.30 9.88
CA TYR A 429 34.52 1.36 10.07
C TYR A 429 33.92 2.66 9.54
N ASP A 430 34.36 3.10 8.39
CA ASP A 430 33.79 4.24 7.69
C ASP A 430 32.68 3.83 6.71
N MET A 431 32.50 2.53 6.49
CA MET A 431 31.46 1.91 5.67
C MET A 431 31.50 2.35 4.21
N ASN A 432 32.68 2.55 3.65
CA ASN A 432 32.84 3.04 2.29
C ASN A 432 33.69 2.13 1.39
N ASP A 433 34.27 1.05 1.92
CA ASP A 433 35.14 0.15 1.13
C ASP A 433 34.43 -0.43 -0.10
N VAL A 434 33.17 -0.81 0.06
CA VAL A 434 32.30 -1.22 -1.05
C VAL A 434 30.89 -0.65 -0.84
N MET A 435 30.39 0.14 -1.80
CA MET A 435 29.03 0.66 -1.75
C MET A 435 28.28 0.28 -3.03
N ILE A 436 27.08 -0.26 -2.88
CA ILE A 436 26.26 -0.76 -3.99
C ILE A 436 24.81 -0.34 -3.78
N ASP A 437 24.24 0.38 -4.74
CA ASP A 437 22.81 0.61 -4.79
C ASP A 437 22.13 -0.59 -5.43
N TYR A 438 20.96 -0.97 -4.89
CA TYR A 438 20.13 -2.01 -5.46
C TYR A 438 18.68 -1.56 -5.69
N GLU A 439 18.02 -2.21 -6.62
CA GLU A 439 16.59 -2.14 -6.88
C GLU A 439 16.09 -3.53 -7.23
N SER A 440 15.09 -4.02 -6.50
CA SER A 440 14.49 -5.32 -6.74
C SER A 440 13.02 -5.17 -7.06
N THR A 441 12.60 -5.69 -8.21
CA THR A 441 11.21 -5.73 -8.67
C THR A 441 10.72 -7.16 -8.66
N ILE A 442 9.71 -7.43 -7.82
CA ILE A 442 9.11 -8.75 -7.63
C ILE A 442 7.74 -8.78 -8.32
N TYR A 443 7.53 -9.77 -9.17
CA TYR A 443 6.28 -10.06 -9.86
C TYR A 443 5.57 -11.22 -9.17
N LYS A 444 4.31 -11.02 -8.82
CA LYS A 444 3.50 -11.99 -8.08
C LYS A 444 2.20 -12.28 -8.83
N THR A 445 1.71 -13.51 -8.75
CA THR A 445 0.35 -13.82 -9.21
C THR A 445 -0.67 -13.08 -8.35
N LEU A 446 -1.67 -12.49 -8.99
CA LEU A 446 -2.72 -11.74 -8.28
C LEU A 446 -3.52 -12.65 -7.33
N GLU A 447 -3.85 -13.86 -7.76
CA GLU A 447 -4.73 -14.77 -7.00
C GLU A 447 -4.06 -15.36 -5.74
N THR A 448 -2.76 -15.65 -5.79
CA THR A 448 -2.07 -16.39 -4.72
C THR A 448 -0.90 -15.64 -4.06
N ASN A 449 -0.57 -14.44 -4.56
CA ASN A 449 0.60 -13.66 -4.15
C ASN A 449 1.93 -14.44 -4.25
N LYS A 450 1.99 -15.48 -5.07
CA LYS A 450 3.21 -16.26 -5.30
C LYS A 450 4.14 -15.54 -6.26
N ILE A 451 5.43 -15.52 -5.93
CA ILE A 451 6.45 -14.93 -6.80
C ILE A 451 6.65 -15.82 -8.02
N THR A 452 6.65 -15.20 -9.20
CA THR A 452 6.89 -15.86 -10.50
C THR A 452 8.16 -15.37 -11.17
N LYS A 453 8.52 -14.10 -10.94
CA LYS A 453 9.70 -13.48 -11.53
C LYS A 453 10.27 -12.41 -10.61
N ILE A 454 11.59 -12.25 -10.64
CA ILE A 454 12.31 -11.16 -9.97
C ILE A 454 13.20 -10.49 -11.01
N ILE A 455 13.28 -9.17 -10.95
CA ILE A 455 14.26 -8.37 -11.70
C ILE A 455 15.02 -7.53 -10.68
N ASP A 456 16.29 -7.88 -10.48
CA ASP A 456 17.18 -7.15 -9.59
C ASP A 456 18.16 -6.31 -10.39
N LYS A 457 18.38 -5.08 -9.95
CA LYS A 457 19.40 -4.18 -10.48
C LYS A 457 20.38 -3.85 -9.37
N PHE A 458 21.67 -3.99 -9.65
CA PHE A 458 22.75 -3.62 -8.74
C PHE A 458 23.70 -2.65 -9.45
N THR A 459 23.99 -1.54 -8.81
CA THR A 459 24.91 -0.52 -9.33
C THR A 459 26.02 -0.28 -8.31
N PRO A 460 27.24 -0.80 -8.54
CA PRO A 460 28.41 -0.47 -7.73
C PRO A 460 28.70 1.03 -7.81
N ARG A 461 28.78 1.70 -6.67
CA ARG A 461 28.92 3.17 -6.62
C ARG A 461 30.29 3.64 -6.19
N HIS A 462 30.88 2.96 -5.22
CA HIS A 462 32.12 3.39 -4.62
C HIS A 462 32.99 2.19 -4.21
N ASN A 463 34.31 2.40 -4.27
CA ASN A 463 35.33 1.52 -3.71
C ASN A 463 36.36 2.39 -2.98
N GLY A 464 36.31 2.39 -1.64
CA GLY A 464 37.29 3.02 -0.77
C GLY A 464 38.51 2.14 -0.50
N GLY A 465 38.31 0.81 -0.55
CA GLY A 465 39.33 -0.17 -0.24
C GLY A 465 40.37 -0.41 -1.33
N ILE A 466 41.47 -1.03 -0.93
CA ILE A 466 42.58 -1.38 -1.84
C ILE A 466 42.42 -2.75 -2.51
N TYR A 467 41.56 -3.62 -1.95
CA TYR A 467 41.39 -4.99 -2.41
C TYR A 467 40.57 -5.09 -3.71
N ASN A 468 40.63 -6.26 -4.35
CA ASN A 468 39.77 -6.59 -5.47
C ASN A 468 38.53 -7.30 -4.91
N ASN A 469 37.47 -6.55 -4.69
CA ASN A 469 36.27 -7.07 -4.05
C ASN A 469 35.23 -7.47 -5.09
N GLY A 470 34.74 -8.71 -4.99
CA GLY A 470 33.62 -9.23 -5.75
C GLY A 470 32.30 -9.01 -5.01
N PHE A 471 31.18 -9.20 -5.72
CA PHE A 471 29.84 -9.10 -5.12
C PHE A 471 28.90 -10.16 -5.66
N GLY A 472 28.03 -10.62 -4.76
CA GLY A 472 26.96 -11.55 -5.07
C GLY A 472 25.87 -11.56 -3.99
N TYR A 473 24.87 -12.42 -4.20
CA TYR A 473 23.83 -12.65 -3.22
C TYR A 473 23.28 -14.06 -3.30
N GLN A 474 22.72 -14.55 -2.21
CA GLN A 474 22.18 -15.90 -2.09
C GLN A 474 20.68 -15.86 -1.77
N LEU A 475 19.89 -16.73 -2.40
CA LEU A 475 18.46 -16.88 -2.19
C LEU A 475 18.20 -17.99 -1.15
N THR A 476 18.45 -17.67 0.13
CA THR A 476 18.55 -18.64 1.24
C THR A 476 17.29 -19.43 1.55
N ASN A 477 16.12 -19.01 1.13
CA ASN A 477 14.85 -19.63 1.53
C ASN A 477 14.15 -20.40 0.41
N ILE A 478 14.83 -20.57 -0.72
CA ILE A 478 14.37 -21.37 -1.85
C ILE A 478 15.47 -22.36 -2.27
N THR A 479 15.09 -23.37 -3.05
CA THR A 479 16.00 -24.39 -3.57
C THR A 479 16.29 -24.17 -5.05
N TYR A 480 17.29 -24.87 -5.59
CA TYR A 480 17.57 -24.85 -7.02
C TYR A 480 16.38 -25.28 -7.89
N THR A 481 15.50 -26.15 -7.38
CA THR A 481 14.28 -26.59 -8.09
C THR A 481 13.20 -25.53 -8.17
N ASP A 482 13.27 -24.49 -7.34
CA ASP A 482 12.35 -23.35 -7.38
C ASP A 482 12.77 -22.30 -8.44
N VAL A 483 14.03 -22.37 -8.92
CA VAL A 483 14.57 -21.49 -9.94
C VAL A 483 14.44 -22.13 -11.31
N LYS A 484 13.74 -21.50 -12.23
CA LYS A 484 13.61 -21.96 -13.63
C LYS A 484 14.79 -21.51 -14.48
N SER A 485 15.19 -20.27 -14.34
CA SER A 485 16.32 -19.69 -15.06
C SER A 485 16.82 -18.42 -14.38
N ILE A 486 18.11 -18.11 -14.58
CA ILE A 486 18.73 -16.84 -14.21
C ILE A 486 19.43 -16.28 -15.46
N THR A 487 19.15 -15.00 -15.76
CA THR A 487 19.84 -14.23 -16.78
C THR A 487 20.53 -13.04 -16.12
N ILE A 488 21.79 -12.82 -16.45
CA ILE A 488 22.58 -11.68 -15.96
C ILE A 488 23.00 -10.84 -17.16
N GLU A 489 22.60 -9.57 -17.18
CA GLU A 489 23.07 -8.55 -18.10
C GLU A 489 23.96 -7.57 -17.31
N GLY A 490 25.19 -7.38 -17.78
CA GLY A 490 26.17 -6.53 -17.08
C GLY A 490 27.46 -6.34 -17.87
N PRO A 491 28.37 -5.48 -17.37
CA PRO A 491 29.61 -5.12 -18.09
C PRO A 491 30.62 -6.27 -18.19
N GLU A 492 30.66 -7.12 -17.19
CA GLU A 492 31.52 -8.32 -17.15
C GLU A 492 30.83 -9.42 -16.36
N ARG A 493 31.31 -10.63 -16.47
CA ARG A 493 30.75 -11.80 -15.77
C ARG A 493 31.73 -12.30 -14.72
N SER A 494 31.21 -12.66 -13.53
CA SER A 494 32.02 -13.33 -12.53
C SER A 494 32.60 -14.66 -13.07
N THR A 495 33.84 -14.93 -12.72
CA THR A 495 34.53 -16.18 -13.09
C THR A 495 34.16 -17.36 -12.20
N PHE A 496 33.48 -17.12 -11.09
CA PHE A 496 33.07 -18.15 -10.13
C PHE A 496 31.72 -18.83 -10.48
N ILE A 497 30.96 -18.32 -11.46
CA ILE A 497 29.64 -18.89 -11.82
C ILE A 497 29.68 -19.81 -13.03
N GLY A 498 28.81 -20.82 -13.02
CA GLY A 498 28.59 -21.74 -14.12
C GLY A 498 27.78 -21.18 -15.29
N ASN A 499 27.46 -22.01 -16.28
CA ASN A 499 26.64 -21.61 -17.43
C ASN A 499 25.18 -21.30 -17.08
N ASP A 500 24.71 -21.77 -15.95
CA ASP A 500 23.40 -21.50 -15.36
C ASP A 500 23.33 -20.18 -14.60
N ASN A 501 24.41 -19.39 -14.61
CA ASN A 501 24.57 -18.13 -13.89
C ASN A 501 24.52 -18.27 -12.35
N MET A 502 24.80 -19.46 -11.83
CA MET A 502 24.91 -19.75 -10.39
C MET A 502 26.30 -20.31 -10.02
N GLU A 503 26.70 -20.08 -8.79
CA GLU A 503 27.89 -20.68 -8.22
C GLU A 503 27.61 -22.14 -7.84
N SER A 504 28.42 -23.06 -8.35
CA SER A 504 28.26 -24.50 -8.08
C SER A 504 28.68 -24.87 -6.65
N GLY A 505 28.08 -25.93 -6.09
CA GLY A 505 28.42 -26.46 -4.77
C GLY A 505 27.93 -25.63 -3.60
N GLN A 506 26.86 -24.89 -3.80
CA GLN A 506 26.12 -24.15 -2.78
C GLN A 506 24.83 -24.89 -2.41
N THR A 507 24.38 -24.78 -1.16
CA THR A 507 23.09 -25.32 -0.71
C THR A 507 21.93 -24.54 -1.31
N TYR A 508 22.08 -23.23 -1.45
CA TYR A 508 21.07 -22.33 -1.97
C TYR A 508 21.51 -21.65 -3.25
N PRO A 509 20.59 -21.27 -4.16
CA PRO A 509 20.92 -20.54 -5.38
C PRO A 509 21.73 -19.28 -5.05
N THR A 510 22.95 -19.21 -5.58
CA THR A 510 23.91 -18.14 -5.31
C THR A 510 24.33 -17.51 -6.62
N VAL A 511 24.10 -16.22 -6.73
CA VAL A 511 24.39 -15.39 -7.92
C VAL A 511 25.60 -14.50 -7.61
N LEU A 512 26.63 -14.54 -8.46
CA LEU A 512 27.79 -13.65 -8.37
C LEU A 512 27.81 -12.74 -9.60
N LEU A 513 27.97 -11.43 -9.41
CA LEU A 513 27.87 -10.46 -10.49
C LEU A 513 29.23 -10.10 -11.08
N PHE A 514 30.20 -9.79 -10.24
CA PHE A 514 31.54 -9.40 -10.64
C PHE A 514 32.58 -9.86 -9.62
N ASP A 515 33.83 -9.94 -10.07
CA ASP A 515 34.96 -10.32 -9.23
C ASP A 515 35.79 -9.11 -8.74
N ASN A 516 35.64 -7.95 -9.38
CA ASN A 516 36.38 -6.73 -9.00
C ASN A 516 35.56 -5.48 -9.22
N ILE A 517 35.11 -4.86 -8.11
CA ILE A 517 34.29 -3.66 -8.14
C ILE A 517 34.93 -2.50 -8.92
N LYS A 518 36.30 -2.37 -8.91
CA LYS A 518 37.03 -1.28 -9.57
C LYS A 518 36.77 -1.19 -11.07
N ASN A 519 36.43 -2.32 -11.71
CA ASN A 519 36.17 -2.40 -13.14
C ASN A 519 34.74 -1.95 -13.52
N VAL A 520 33.83 -1.91 -12.53
CA VAL A 520 32.39 -1.87 -12.81
C VAL A 520 31.65 -0.72 -12.10
N ILE A 521 32.38 0.18 -11.44
CA ILE A 521 31.80 1.36 -10.78
C ILE A 521 30.92 2.16 -11.78
N GLY A 522 29.69 2.49 -11.35
CA GLY A 522 28.70 3.25 -12.13
C GLY A 522 28.01 2.44 -13.23
N LYS A 523 28.30 1.13 -13.36
CA LYS A 523 27.66 0.27 -14.36
C LYS A 523 26.64 -0.65 -13.69
N THR A 524 25.42 -0.67 -14.22
CA THR A 524 24.32 -1.46 -13.65
C THR A 524 24.35 -2.89 -14.17
N TYR A 525 24.15 -3.83 -13.26
CA TYR A 525 23.80 -5.22 -13.53
C TYR A 525 22.30 -5.39 -13.45
N THR A 526 21.71 -6.13 -14.38
CA THR A 526 20.31 -6.56 -14.32
C THR A 526 20.27 -8.09 -14.24
N VAL A 527 19.67 -8.61 -13.18
CA VAL A 527 19.48 -10.05 -12.98
C VAL A 527 18.00 -10.36 -13.07
N THR A 528 17.63 -11.18 -14.04
CA THR A 528 16.26 -11.69 -14.18
C THR A 528 16.21 -13.13 -13.71
N ILE A 529 15.36 -13.43 -12.73
CA ILE A 529 15.16 -14.74 -12.15
C ILE A 529 13.72 -15.18 -12.39
N GLU A 530 13.54 -16.24 -13.17
CA GLU A 530 12.25 -16.90 -13.32
C GLU A 530 12.08 -17.96 -12.23
N ILE A 531 10.98 -17.88 -11.49
CA ILE A 531 10.71 -18.71 -10.32
C ILE A 531 9.48 -19.60 -10.54
N ALA A 532 9.51 -20.80 -9.97
CA ALA A 532 8.44 -21.77 -10.01
C ALA A 532 7.46 -21.62 -8.83
N ASN A 533 7.03 -20.37 -8.54
CA ASN A 533 5.92 -20.16 -7.59
C ASN A 533 6.30 -20.18 -6.09
N ALA A 534 7.26 -19.33 -5.68
CA ALA A 534 7.66 -19.18 -4.28
C ALA A 534 6.77 -18.21 -3.49
N ASP A 535 6.63 -18.45 -2.19
CA ASP A 535 5.97 -17.51 -1.29
C ASP A 535 6.78 -16.21 -1.12
N TYR A 536 6.11 -15.06 -1.06
CA TYR A 536 6.76 -13.76 -0.94
C TYR A 536 7.73 -13.68 0.25
N ASN A 537 7.34 -14.17 1.41
CA ASN A 537 8.16 -14.12 2.64
C ASN A 537 9.43 -14.99 2.58
N LYS A 538 9.62 -15.79 1.52
CA LYS A 538 10.85 -16.53 1.26
C LYS A 538 11.91 -15.74 0.50
N LEU A 539 11.51 -14.68 -0.20
CA LEU A 539 12.38 -13.91 -1.09
C LEU A 539 12.20 -12.41 -0.83
N ILE A 540 12.74 -11.95 0.29
CA ILE A 540 12.68 -10.53 0.70
C ILE A 540 14.00 -9.85 0.33
N PRO A 541 13.99 -8.82 -0.54
CA PRO A 541 15.20 -8.06 -0.87
C PRO A 541 15.80 -7.36 0.37
N PRO A 542 17.12 -7.22 0.43
CA PRO A 542 18.13 -7.56 -0.58
C PRO A 542 18.58 -9.02 -0.57
N TYR A 543 17.81 -9.96 0.00
CA TYR A 543 18.11 -11.38 0.14
C TYR A 543 19.26 -11.61 1.13
N ASN A 544 20.30 -12.36 0.75
CA ASN A 544 21.54 -12.48 1.51
C ASN A 544 22.71 -11.95 0.65
N PRO A 545 22.91 -10.61 0.60
CA PRO A 545 23.96 -9.99 -0.21
C PRO A 545 25.30 -10.05 0.49
N PHE A 546 26.39 -10.22 -0.26
CA PHE A 546 27.73 -10.28 0.28
C PHE A 546 28.80 -9.81 -0.69
N ILE A 547 29.94 -9.40 -0.14
CA ILE A 547 31.16 -9.21 -0.91
C ILE A 547 32.09 -10.41 -0.71
N ILE A 548 32.96 -10.63 -1.70
CA ILE A 548 34.11 -11.53 -1.61
C ILE A 548 35.34 -10.67 -1.55
N CYS A 549 36.01 -10.62 -0.40
CA CYS A 549 37.19 -9.78 -0.22
C CYS A 549 38.40 -10.42 -0.91
N SER A 550 39.17 -9.59 -1.64
CA SER A 550 40.43 -10.06 -2.28
C SER A 550 40.22 -11.28 -3.20
N THR A 551 39.34 -11.19 -4.17
CA THR A 551 39.03 -12.28 -5.12
C THR A 551 40.27 -12.85 -5.86
N ASP A 552 41.33 -12.05 -6.00
CA ASP A 552 42.64 -12.46 -6.53
C ASP A 552 43.37 -13.43 -5.61
N GLN A 553 42.98 -13.54 -4.34
CA GLN A 553 43.50 -14.53 -3.39
C GLN A 553 42.61 -15.79 -3.31
N GLY A 554 41.46 -15.77 -3.98
CA GLY A 554 40.53 -16.89 -4.08
C GLY A 554 39.12 -16.59 -3.56
N ARG A 555 38.38 -17.69 -3.35
CA ARG A 555 37.02 -17.69 -2.81
C ARG A 555 37.08 -18.10 -1.33
N GLY A 556 36.26 -17.47 -0.48
CA GLY A 556 36.12 -17.89 0.91
C GLY A 556 36.11 -16.76 1.93
N LYS A 557 36.77 -15.66 1.66
CA LYS A 557 36.70 -14.48 2.54
C LYS A 557 35.48 -13.64 2.17
N GLU A 558 34.35 -13.87 2.85
CA GLU A 558 33.07 -13.24 2.61
C GLU A 558 32.69 -12.27 3.72
N VAL A 559 31.99 -11.19 3.38
CA VAL A 559 31.31 -10.32 4.36
C VAL A 559 29.86 -10.18 3.97
N HIS A 560 28.98 -10.56 4.88
CA HIS A 560 27.53 -10.41 4.78
C HIS A 560 27.01 -9.35 5.77
N LEU A 561 25.72 -9.06 5.71
CA LEU A 561 25.06 -8.29 6.75
C LEU A 561 25.09 -9.06 8.09
N VAL A 562 25.05 -8.34 9.20
CA VAL A 562 25.07 -8.95 10.53
C VAL A 562 23.94 -9.98 10.67
N ASN A 563 24.28 -11.16 11.20
CA ASN A 563 23.39 -12.32 11.39
C ASN A 563 22.87 -12.96 10.08
N TYR A 564 23.37 -12.56 8.91
CA TYR A 564 23.11 -13.30 7.68
C TYR A 564 24.10 -14.46 7.55
N PRO A 565 23.63 -15.68 7.20
CA PRO A 565 24.50 -16.85 7.18
C PRO A 565 25.51 -16.75 6.04
N PRO A 566 26.75 -17.24 6.25
CA PRO A 566 27.74 -17.37 5.20
C PRO A 566 27.30 -18.39 4.14
N THR A 567 27.94 -18.34 2.97
CA THR A 567 27.73 -19.36 1.94
C THR A 567 28.50 -20.64 2.28
N ASP A 568 28.24 -21.77 1.56
CA ASP A 568 29.00 -23.02 1.71
C ASP A 568 30.48 -22.89 1.27
N LYS A 569 30.86 -21.76 0.68
CA LYS A 569 32.24 -21.50 0.24
C LYS A 569 33.01 -20.59 1.21
N ALA A 570 32.38 -20.11 2.26
CA ALA A 570 33.04 -19.29 3.28
C ALA A 570 34.16 -20.09 3.98
N ASP A 571 35.27 -19.42 4.31
CA ASP A 571 36.34 -20.01 5.09
C ASP A 571 36.02 -20.01 6.58
N ASN A 572 35.59 -21.15 7.09
CA ASN A 572 35.19 -21.30 8.48
C ASN A 572 36.33 -21.08 9.51
N ASN A 573 37.61 -21.03 9.06
CA ASN A 573 38.73 -20.77 9.94
C ASN A 573 38.89 -19.29 10.32
N LEU A 574 38.15 -18.42 9.69
CA LEU A 574 38.18 -16.96 9.92
C LEU A 574 37.30 -16.52 11.09
N TRP A 575 36.30 -17.32 11.49
CA TRP A 575 35.38 -16.99 12.58
C TRP A 575 36.09 -16.82 13.91
N SER A 576 35.68 -15.83 14.68
CA SER A 576 36.24 -15.51 16.01
C SER A 576 37.76 -15.25 15.99
N THR A 577 38.29 -14.77 14.84
CA THR A 577 39.70 -14.34 14.72
C THR A 577 39.76 -12.84 14.52
N GLY A 578 40.94 -12.23 14.77
CA GLY A 578 41.07 -10.76 14.67
C GLY A 578 40.09 -10.03 15.55
N GLU A 579 39.31 -9.13 14.97
CA GLU A 579 38.24 -8.36 15.67
C GLU A 579 36.85 -9.01 15.51
N ASP A 580 36.75 -10.12 14.80
CA ASP A 580 35.47 -10.79 14.61
C ASP A 580 34.94 -11.46 15.87
N ALA A 581 33.72 -11.11 16.27
CA ALA A 581 33.03 -11.71 17.41
C ALA A 581 32.00 -12.79 16.99
N SER A 582 31.99 -13.21 15.74
CA SER A 582 31.03 -14.20 15.24
C SER A 582 31.03 -15.48 16.05
N GLN A 583 29.84 -16.01 16.31
CA GLN A 583 29.58 -17.28 17.01
C GLN A 583 28.60 -18.11 16.16
N PRO A 584 29.09 -18.85 15.15
CA PRO A 584 28.22 -19.56 14.19
C PRO A 584 27.20 -20.51 14.82
N GLU A 585 27.57 -21.15 15.95
CA GLU A 585 26.70 -22.05 16.72
C GLU A 585 25.48 -21.33 17.34
N HIS A 586 25.54 -20.02 17.45
CA HIS A 586 24.47 -19.15 17.94
C HIS A 586 23.86 -18.26 16.86
N ASN A 587 24.21 -18.48 15.58
CA ASN A 587 23.80 -17.65 14.43
C ASN A 587 24.22 -16.16 14.56
N LEU A 588 25.29 -15.86 15.29
CA LEU A 588 25.90 -14.54 15.34
C LEU A 588 27.00 -14.47 14.28
N PHE A 589 26.87 -13.59 13.32
CA PHE A 589 27.80 -13.46 12.21
C PHE A 589 28.12 -11.98 11.92
N TYR A 590 29.34 -11.71 11.49
CA TYR A 590 29.82 -10.44 10.93
C TYR A 590 29.63 -9.22 11.82
N VAL A 591 29.90 -9.37 13.10
CA VAL A 591 29.94 -8.29 14.10
C VAL A 591 31.31 -8.30 14.80
N SER A 592 31.85 -7.12 15.12
CA SER A 592 33.14 -6.99 15.80
C SER A 592 33.00 -7.10 17.34
N ASN A 593 34.15 -7.31 18.02
CA ASN A 593 34.22 -7.32 19.49
C ASN A 593 33.72 -6.00 20.12
N ASP A 594 33.81 -4.89 19.38
CA ASP A 594 33.31 -3.57 19.78
C ASP A 594 31.85 -3.31 19.38
N ASN A 595 31.13 -4.35 18.99
CA ASN A 595 29.75 -4.25 18.52
C ASN A 595 29.59 -3.30 17.30
N MET A 596 30.52 -3.41 16.34
CA MET A 596 30.47 -2.71 15.06
C MET A 596 30.14 -3.72 13.94
N PRO A 597 29.31 -3.37 12.95
CA PRO A 597 29.01 -4.24 11.83
C PRO A 597 30.13 -4.19 10.79
N PHE A 598 30.30 -5.23 10.00
CA PHE A 598 31.15 -5.21 8.80
C PHE A 598 30.35 -4.92 7.52
N ALA A 599 29.01 -4.86 7.62
CA ALA A 599 28.15 -4.44 6.53
C ALA A 599 26.82 -3.87 7.06
N ILE A 600 26.26 -2.90 6.34
CA ILE A 600 24.99 -2.27 6.69
C ILE A 600 24.08 -2.20 5.45
N HIS A 601 22.80 -2.46 5.65
CA HIS A 601 21.74 -2.24 4.68
C HIS A 601 20.98 -0.94 5.03
N LEU A 602 20.86 -0.03 4.08
CA LEU A 602 20.12 1.22 4.17
C LEU A 602 18.89 1.15 3.26
N PRO A 603 17.72 0.75 3.77
CA PRO A 603 16.51 0.64 2.96
C PRO A 603 15.99 2.02 2.56
N ASP A 604 15.37 2.09 1.39
CA ASP A 604 14.72 3.29 0.84
C ASP A 604 15.65 4.46 0.53
N VAL A 605 16.96 4.22 0.46
CA VAL A 605 17.96 5.22 0.11
C VAL A 605 18.76 4.74 -1.09
N LYS A 606 18.82 5.55 -2.13
CA LYS A 606 19.82 5.50 -3.20
C LYS A 606 20.71 6.71 -3.09
N ASP A 607 21.93 6.60 -3.60
CA ASP A 607 22.91 7.68 -3.55
C ASP A 607 23.26 8.12 -2.12
N PHE A 608 23.29 7.16 -1.16
CA PHE A 608 23.76 7.45 0.19
C PHE A 608 25.14 8.15 0.10
N PRO A 609 25.33 9.29 0.78
CA PRO A 609 26.60 10.01 0.71
C PRO A 609 27.78 9.13 1.13
N VAL A 610 28.85 9.12 0.33
CA VAL A 610 30.06 8.37 0.66
C VAL A 610 30.68 8.96 1.92
N PRO A 611 30.79 8.20 3.05
CA PRO A 611 31.49 8.70 4.22
C PRO A 611 32.95 9.02 3.91
N ALA A 612 33.50 9.98 4.64
CA ALA A 612 34.90 10.36 4.42
C ALA A 612 35.85 9.26 4.91
N GLU A 613 36.86 8.96 4.11
CA GLU A 613 37.93 7.99 4.38
C GLU A 613 38.49 8.13 5.79
N LYS A 614 38.55 7.01 6.55
CA LYS A 614 39.02 6.94 7.95
C LYS A 614 38.21 7.75 8.96
N VAL A 615 36.99 8.11 8.62
CA VAL A 615 36.06 8.74 9.56
C VAL A 615 34.99 7.72 9.94
N ARG A 616 35.13 7.12 11.11
CA ARG A 616 34.19 6.11 11.61
C ARG A 616 32.74 6.56 11.42
N ILE A 617 31.87 5.66 11.01
CA ILE A 617 30.42 5.89 10.82
C ILE A 617 29.75 6.52 12.04
N THR A 618 30.20 6.17 13.25
CA THR A 618 29.75 6.76 14.53
C THR A 618 30.07 8.25 14.66
N THR A 619 31.07 8.74 13.95
CA THR A 619 31.48 10.16 13.91
C THR A 619 30.81 10.87 12.76
N ALA A 620 30.79 10.25 11.58
CA ALA A 620 30.16 10.81 10.38
C ALA A 620 28.64 10.96 10.57
N TYR A 621 28.02 9.99 11.24
CA TYR A 621 26.58 9.93 11.53
C TYR A 621 26.35 9.73 13.04
N PRO A 622 26.28 10.81 13.84
CA PRO A 622 26.10 10.69 15.30
C PRO A 622 24.85 9.90 15.72
N GLY A 623 23.77 9.95 14.93
CA GLY A 623 22.54 9.19 15.13
C GLY A 623 22.78 7.67 15.11
N PHE A 624 23.76 7.19 14.34
CA PHE A 624 24.14 5.79 14.30
C PHE A 624 24.56 5.25 15.67
N ALA A 625 25.44 5.97 16.38
CA ALA A 625 25.92 5.55 17.69
C ALA A 625 24.78 5.45 18.73
N GLU A 626 23.80 6.32 18.66
CA GLU A 626 22.62 6.26 19.54
C GLU A 626 21.68 5.13 19.16
N TRP A 627 21.50 4.88 17.86
CA TRP A 627 20.74 3.74 17.34
C TRP A 627 21.30 2.42 17.87
N VAL A 628 22.63 2.22 17.77
CA VAL A 628 23.30 1.02 18.31
C VAL A 628 23.14 0.92 19.84
N ARG A 629 23.44 2.02 20.60
CA ARG A 629 23.33 2.03 22.07
C ARG A 629 21.92 1.77 22.59
N SER A 630 20.92 2.18 21.85
CA SER A 630 19.51 1.95 22.20
C SER A 630 18.97 0.61 21.70
N SER A 631 19.81 -0.27 21.17
CA SER A 631 19.42 -1.55 20.54
C SER A 631 18.29 -1.34 19.50
N GLY A 632 18.47 -0.33 18.65
CA GLY A 632 17.54 0.00 17.57
C GLY A 632 16.27 0.76 18.00
N ALA A 633 16.15 1.17 19.27
CA ALA A 633 14.95 1.84 19.75
C ALA A 633 14.86 3.32 19.31
N GLN A 634 16.00 4.02 19.17
CA GLN A 634 16.10 5.43 18.83
C GLN A 634 16.84 5.64 17.51
N ASN A 635 16.63 6.79 16.87
CA ASN A 635 17.31 7.20 15.63
C ASN A 635 17.28 6.13 14.51
N LYS A 636 16.16 5.47 14.33
CA LYS A 636 15.97 4.42 13.31
C LYS A 636 16.15 4.93 11.87
N ASP A 637 16.14 6.22 11.71
CA ASP A 637 16.26 7.00 10.46
C ASP A 637 17.61 7.73 10.35
N TRP A 638 18.63 7.34 11.11
CA TRP A 638 19.94 8.01 11.22
C TRP A 638 20.64 8.23 9.87
N TYR A 639 20.26 7.50 8.85
CA TYR A 639 20.83 7.50 7.51
C TYR A 639 20.03 8.32 6.47
N LEU A 640 18.90 8.93 6.88
CA LEU A 640 18.03 9.73 6.00
C LEU A 640 18.43 11.20 5.95
#